data_84721c30ba8cfb02a28627d37a30fd76
#
_entry.id   84721c30ba8cfb02a28627d37a30fd76
#
_cell.length_a   1.000
_cell.length_b   1.000
_cell.length_c   1.000
_cell.angle_alpha   90.00
_cell.angle_beta   90.00
_cell.angle_gamma   90.00
#
_symmetry.space_group_name_H-M   'P 1'
#
loop_
_entity.id
_entity.type
_entity.pdbx_description
1 polymer ?
#
loop_
_entity_poly.entity_id
_entity_poly.type
_entity_poly.pdbx_seq_one_letter_code
_entity_poly.pdbx_strand_id
1 'polypeptide(L)'
;MIRQGFSPVQAPFKQTPVLFGAVAGGVGMQTSNSLLATATAALNGIAPYHYWDFTTNRALFAQKDVGAVTSTPNWSFSRASTGYANQTPNVNFGTTNLILQSQTLDTSPWVSFQSSITANATAAPDGTTTADKLVEDTSTNTHTRAQTVTLTASVQTFSIYAKAAERTRFLIFVPTNAFADVTARTVVFDLTGSGSTSGLSGAGATASIEVLANGWYRCILNVPATLAVGALIQYGLINEVGVNNYTGNGTSGLFLWGAQIEPRATVSAYKPTTTVAVTDLSGPPLVSFGINVPRLTNKGLLVEDLRTNVLLQSQTMATAPWSPFQSSVTADATAAPDGTITADKLVEDTTAASTHFHQQIVNLTASVQTFSIYAKAAERTQTSIFVPTGAFADAAFRTASFNLTGAGSIFGLAGAGAAASIEALAGGWYRCILNVPATLAVAANIQYGMLVANNPVYTGNGTSGLFLWGAQVEAAATHSSYITTTTVTATRQADVANVSSPGVAYPLSLFVEFTRAVDTGLGAECYFNVDAGGNDRFRLNINSSDQGASFANAGGVTQFSDQVAGAIALDTVTKIAARVAANDARMARGGTLGTLDNTVTVPAAPTAIVFGADAGGNFGFGYVRRAAIFNTALIDATLQRVTA
;
A
#
# COMPACT_ATOMS: atom_id res chain seq x y z
N MET A 1 -4.95 -4.05 74.71
CA MET A 1 -5.75 -5.12 74.10
C MET A 1 -5.97 -4.74 72.66
N ILE A 2 -5.23 -5.38 71.77
CA ILE A 2 -5.14 -5.07 70.34
C ILE A 2 -6.05 -6.08 69.61
N ARG A 3 -6.97 -5.59 68.82
CA ARG A 3 -7.69 -6.46 67.85
C ARG A 3 -7.15 -6.17 66.45
N GLN A 4 -6.59 -7.20 65.87
CA GLN A 4 -6.24 -7.25 64.45
C GLN A 4 -7.52 -7.41 63.60
N GLY A 5 -7.65 -6.53 62.59
CA GLY A 5 -8.68 -6.63 61.58
C GLY A 5 -8.19 -7.47 60.42
N PHE A 6 -8.96 -8.47 60.04
CA PHE A 6 -8.77 -9.26 58.80
C PHE A 6 -9.18 -8.45 57.59
N SER A 7 -8.30 -8.41 56.62
CA SER A 7 -8.59 -7.88 55.29
C SER A 7 -9.38 -8.95 54.48
N PRO A 8 -10.48 -8.58 53.78
CA PRO A 8 -11.17 -9.55 52.95
C PRO A 8 -10.44 -9.71 51.62
N VAL A 9 -10.22 -10.97 51.25
CA VAL A 9 -9.75 -11.42 49.94
C VAL A 9 -10.82 -11.00 48.90
N GLN A 10 -10.42 -10.17 47.94
CA GLN A 10 -11.28 -9.84 46.80
C GLN A 10 -11.37 -11.06 45.87
N ALA A 11 -12.59 -11.53 45.65
CA ALA A 11 -12.94 -12.52 44.65
C ALA A 11 -12.75 -11.94 43.20
N PRO A 12 -12.44 -12.77 42.21
CA PRO A 12 -12.23 -12.32 40.83
C PRO A 12 -13.52 -11.78 40.24
N PHE A 13 -13.45 -10.58 39.66
CA PHE A 13 -14.55 -9.96 38.91
C PHE A 13 -14.96 -10.84 37.73
N LYS A 14 -16.17 -11.38 37.77
CA LYS A 14 -16.86 -11.89 36.60
C LYS A 14 -17.30 -10.70 35.76
N GLN A 15 -16.65 -10.50 34.61
CA GLN A 15 -17.15 -9.56 33.61
C GLN A 15 -18.35 -10.16 32.89
N THR A 16 -19.50 -9.60 33.13
CA THR A 16 -20.71 -9.82 32.31
C THR A 16 -20.56 -9.03 31.00
N PRO A 17 -20.93 -9.60 29.83
CA PRO A 17 -20.93 -8.85 28.58
C PRO A 17 -22.02 -7.76 28.65
N VAL A 18 -21.61 -6.49 28.58
CA VAL A 18 -22.56 -5.38 28.45
C VAL A 18 -23.02 -5.28 27.01
N LEU A 19 -24.27 -5.61 26.77
CA LEU A 19 -24.97 -5.37 25.51
C LEU A 19 -25.24 -3.87 25.41
N PHE A 20 -24.60 -3.17 24.46
CA PHE A 20 -24.88 -1.75 24.25
C PHE A 20 -26.18 -1.58 23.46
N GLY A 21 -27.23 -1.23 24.17
CA GLY A 21 -28.41 -0.58 23.61
C GLY A 21 -28.09 0.90 23.35
N ALA A 22 -28.56 1.42 22.21
CA ALA A 22 -28.41 2.81 21.82
C ALA A 22 -29.01 3.76 22.87
N VAL A 23 -28.19 4.64 23.46
CA VAL A 23 -28.67 5.81 24.21
C VAL A 23 -27.96 7.05 23.62
N ALA A 24 -28.76 7.99 23.19
CA ALA A 24 -28.33 9.28 22.70
C ALA A 24 -27.84 10.18 23.85
N GLY A 25 -26.73 10.88 23.63
CA GLY A 25 -26.32 12.09 24.35
C GLY A 25 -25.26 11.89 25.43
N GLY A 26 -24.03 12.37 25.18
CA GLY A 26 -22.98 12.52 26.15
C GLY A 26 -21.61 12.77 25.54
N VAL A 27 -21.08 13.96 25.68
CA VAL A 27 -19.78 14.45 25.15
C VAL A 27 -18.61 13.79 25.89
N GLY A 28 -17.59 13.32 25.14
CA GLY A 28 -16.23 13.09 25.62
C GLY A 28 -15.78 11.62 25.72
N MET A 29 -14.74 11.28 24.99
CA MET A 29 -14.00 10.01 24.86
C MET A 29 -14.53 9.02 23.81
N GLN A 30 -14.35 9.32 22.55
CA GLN A 30 -14.73 8.40 21.45
C GLN A 30 -13.59 7.90 20.56
N THR A 31 -12.33 7.94 20.93
CA THR A 31 -11.25 7.44 20.07
C THR A 31 -10.86 5.98 20.34
N SER A 32 -11.01 5.48 21.56
CA SER A 32 -10.68 4.08 21.90
C SER A 32 -11.80 3.06 21.56
N ASN A 33 -13.06 3.49 21.56
CA ASN A 33 -14.21 2.60 21.33
C ASN A 33 -14.47 2.32 19.84
N SER A 34 -14.04 3.17 18.92
CA SER A 34 -14.32 3.01 17.49
C SER A 34 -13.57 1.84 16.84
N LEU A 35 -12.30 1.63 17.21
CA LEU A 35 -11.52 0.53 16.63
C LEU A 35 -11.94 -0.82 17.23
N LEU A 36 -12.24 -0.90 18.53
CA LEU A 36 -12.78 -2.13 19.12
C LEU A 36 -14.14 -2.49 18.51
N ALA A 37 -15.00 -1.52 18.29
CA ALA A 37 -16.29 -1.74 17.61
C ALA A 37 -16.07 -2.20 16.15
N THR A 38 -15.11 -1.59 15.44
CA THR A 38 -14.74 -1.98 14.08
C THR A 38 -14.16 -3.39 14.04
N ALA A 39 -13.23 -3.71 14.95
CA ALA A 39 -12.66 -5.05 15.08
C ALA A 39 -13.73 -6.09 15.43
N THR A 40 -14.61 -5.77 16.36
CA THR A 40 -15.75 -6.64 16.73
C THR A 40 -16.69 -6.84 15.54
N ALA A 41 -17.01 -5.81 14.77
CA ALA A 41 -17.81 -5.93 13.55
C ALA A 41 -17.13 -6.78 12.47
N ALA A 42 -15.82 -6.57 12.24
CA ALA A 42 -15.02 -7.35 11.30
C ALA A 42 -14.92 -8.84 11.66
N LEU A 43 -15.12 -9.17 12.94
CA LEU A 43 -15.14 -10.52 13.49
C LEU A 43 -16.56 -11.01 13.82
N ASN A 44 -17.55 -10.47 13.10
CA ASN A 44 -18.95 -10.87 13.20
C ASN A 44 -19.51 -10.81 14.63
N GLY A 45 -19.18 -9.75 15.37
CA GLY A 45 -19.70 -9.48 16.72
C GLY A 45 -18.88 -10.09 17.87
N ILE A 46 -17.67 -10.59 17.60
CA ILE A 46 -16.77 -11.15 18.63
C ILE A 46 -15.64 -10.16 18.93
N ALA A 47 -15.53 -9.68 20.16
CA ALA A 47 -14.46 -8.79 20.58
C ALA A 47 -13.15 -9.56 20.79
N PRO A 48 -12.05 -9.19 20.07
CA PRO A 48 -10.75 -9.82 20.23
C PRO A 48 -10.00 -9.23 21.44
N TYR A 49 -9.02 -9.97 21.97
CA TYR A 49 -8.06 -9.46 22.95
C TYR A 49 -6.95 -8.63 22.31
N HIS A 50 -6.37 -9.17 21.21
CA HIS A 50 -5.48 -8.43 20.30
C HIS A 50 -6.09 -8.45 18.89
N TYR A 51 -5.88 -7.39 18.14
CA TYR A 51 -6.34 -7.28 16.76
C TYR A 51 -5.42 -6.39 15.94
N TRP A 52 -5.08 -6.83 14.75
CA TRP A 52 -4.30 -6.07 13.77
C TRP A 52 -5.09 -6.00 12.45
N ASP A 53 -5.31 -4.80 11.97
CA ASP A 53 -5.83 -4.53 10.64
C ASP A 53 -4.73 -3.88 9.80
N PHE A 54 -4.02 -4.70 9.07
CA PHE A 54 -2.91 -4.27 8.22
C PHE A 54 -3.39 -3.47 7.01
N THR A 55 -4.65 -3.64 6.60
CA THR A 55 -5.23 -2.90 5.46
C THR A 55 -5.51 -1.43 5.81
N THR A 56 -5.73 -1.12 7.07
CA THR A 56 -5.95 0.25 7.58
C THR A 56 -4.79 0.75 8.44
N ASN A 57 -3.75 -0.05 8.63
CA ASN A 57 -2.62 0.22 9.52
C ASN A 57 -3.05 0.57 10.95
N ARG A 58 -3.98 -0.22 11.52
CA ARG A 58 -4.52 -0.01 12.88
C ARG A 58 -4.42 -1.28 13.71
N ALA A 59 -4.17 -1.13 15.01
CA ALA A 59 -4.10 -2.25 15.94
C ALA A 59 -4.74 -1.95 17.30
N LEU A 60 -5.33 -3.02 17.90
CA LEU A 60 -5.70 -3.10 19.31
C LEU A 60 -4.72 -4.05 20.02
N PHE A 61 -4.18 -3.63 21.15
CA PHE A 61 -3.35 -4.47 22.00
C PHE A 61 -3.94 -4.51 23.40
N ALA A 62 -4.26 -5.70 23.91
CA ALA A 62 -5.01 -5.88 25.16
C ALA A 62 -6.27 -5.01 25.20
N GLN A 63 -7.04 -5.00 24.12
CA GLN A 63 -8.28 -4.21 23.91
C GLN A 63 -8.12 -2.67 23.93
N LYS A 64 -6.89 -2.18 23.92
CA LYS A 64 -6.60 -0.74 23.81
C LYS A 64 -6.19 -0.40 22.39
N ASP A 65 -6.72 0.68 21.85
CA ASP A 65 -6.29 1.25 20.56
C ASP A 65 -4.87 1.81 20.70
N VAL A 66 -3.93 1.26 19.94
CA VAL A 66 -2.53 1.69 19.90
C VAL A 66 -2.20 2.48 18.63
N GLY A 67 -3.20 2.78 17.79
CA GLY A 67 -3.01 3.51 16.54
C GLY A 67 -2.43 2.63 15.43
N ALA A 68 -1.30 3.02 14.86
CA ALA A 68 -0.66 2.27 13.78
C ALA A 68 -0.23 0.87 14.23
N VAL A 69 -0.21 -0.09 13.29
CA VAL A 69 0.27 -1.46 13.56
C VAL A 69 1.67 -1.45 14.16
N THR A 70 2.56 -0.61 13.65
CA THR A 70 3.93 -0.46 14.15
C THR A 70 4.04 0.16 15.54
N SER A 71 2.95 0.72 16.07
CA SER A 71 2.85 1.24 17.44
C SER A 71 2.41 0.18 18.46
N THR A 72 2.16 -1.07 18.04
CA THR A 72 1.91 -2.20 18.93
C THR A 72 3.09 -2.36 19.90
N PRO A 73 2.86 -2.47 21.23
CA PRO A 73 3.94 -2.71 22.18
C PRO A 73 4.81 -3.90 21.77
N ASN A 74 6.12 -3.72 21.83
CA ASN A 74 7.12 -4.73 21.46
C ASN A 74 7.04 -5.20 19.99
N TRP A 75 6.43 -4.42 19.11
CA TRP A 75 6.45 -4.69 17.67
C TRP A 75 7.85 -4.53 17.11
N SER A 76 8.24 -5.46 16.28
CA SER A 76 9.45 -5.40 15.48
C SER A 76 9.19 -5.93 14.07
N PHE A 77 9.94 -5.42 13.10
CA PHE A 77 9.96 -5.94 11.75
C PHE A 77 11.41 -6.02 11.29
N SER A 78 11.79 -7.13 10.71
CA SER A 78 13.13 -7.32 10.17
C SER A 78 13.08 -7.75 8.71
N ARG A 79 13.84 -7.05 7.90
CA ARG A 79 14.26 -7.39 6.54
C ARG A 79 15.53 -6.59 6.26
N ALA A 80 16.65 -7.25 6.27
CA ALA A 80 17.97 -6.61 6.11
C ALA A 80 18.26 -6.14 4.66
N SER A 81 17.22 -5.81 3.89
CA SER A 81 17.30 -5.33 2.50
C SER A 81 16.15 -4.37 2.20
N THR A 82 16.30 -3.57 1.16
CA THR A 82 15.18 -2.84 0.57
C THR A 82 14.19 -3.80 -0.08
N GLY A 83 12.96 -3.37 -0.30
CA GLY A 83 11.93 -4.16 -0.98
C GLY A 83 10.92 -3.27 -1.67
N TYR A 84 10.26 -3.81 -2.67
CA TYR A 84 9.19 -3.14 -3.39
C TYR A 84 7.85 -3.80 -3.08
N ALA A 85 6.76 -3.10 -3.29
CA ALA A 85 5.42 -3.65 -3.32
C ALA A 85 4.61 -3.00 -4.43
N ASN A 86 3.81 -3.81 -5.11
CA ASN A 86 2.83 -3.32 -6.08
C ASN A 86 1.74 -2.55 -5.32
N GLN A 87 1.48 -1.34 -5.74
CA GLN A 87 0.32 -0.58 -5.30
C GLN A 87 -0.84 -0.86 -6.25
N THR A 88 -1.89 -1.44 -5.72
CA THR A 88 -3.15 -1.50 -6.47
C THR A 88 -3.88 -0.16 -6.37
N PRO A 89 -4.61 0.28 -7.41
CA PRO A 89 -5.18 1.62 -7.51
C PRO A 89 -6.15 2.03 -6.40
N ASN A 90 -6.35 1.29 -5.37
CA ASN A 90 -7.52 1.44 -4.50
C ASN A 90 -7.28 1.79 -3.04
N VAL A 91 -6.15 2.30 -2.58
CA VAL A 91 -6.14 2.99 -1.26
C VAL A 91 -4.94 3.93 -1.09
N ASN A 92 -5.22 5.22 -0.98
CA ASN A 92 -4.45 6.27 -0.30
C ASN A 92 -3.11 6.77 -0.87
N PHE A 93 -2.72 6.43 -2.10
CA PHE A 93 -1.58 7.08 -2.76
C PHE A 93 -1.92 7.78 -4.08
N GLY A 94 -3.14 7.63 -4.59
CA GLY A 94 -3.64 8.45 -5.68
C GLY A 94 -3.70 9.91 -5.25
N THR A 95 -3.15 10.80 -6.04
CA THR A 95 -3.38 12.22 -5.87
C THR A 95 -4.75 12.54 -6.43
N THR A 96 -5.70 12.84 -5.56
CA THR A 96 -7.02 13.33 -5.95
C THR A 96 -7.04 14.83 -5.74
N ASN A 97 -7.50 15.57 -6.71
CA ASN A 97 -7.83 16.97 -6.50
C ASN A 97 -9.31 17.18 -6.88
N LEU A 98 -10.14 17.42 -5.86
CA LEU A 98 -11.58 17.63 -6.02
C LEU A 98 -11.92 19.05 -6.47
N ILE A 99 -11.00 20.04 -6.27
CA ILE A 99 -11.22 21.42 -6.67
C ILE A 99 -10.94 21.57 -8.17
N LEU A 100 -11.76 22.34 -8.86
CA LEU A 100 -11.63 22.56 -10.30
C LEU A 100 -10.84 23.84 -10.57
N GLN A 101 -10.26 23.94 -11.78
CA GLN A 101 -9.48 25.12 -12.18
C GLN A 101 -8.44 25.51 -11.12
N SER A 102 -7.67 24.53 -10.68
CA SER A 102 -6.80 24.66 -9.50
C SER A 102 -5.63 25.65 -9.68
N GLN A 103 -5.30 26.01 -10.92
CA GLN A 103 -4.27 26.99 -11.28
C GLN A 103 -4.84 28.31 -11.81
N THR A 104 -6.12 28.34 -12.17
CA THR A 104 -6.80 29.47 -12.83
C THR A 104 -7.96 29.94 -11.96
N LEU A 105 -7.63 30.61 -10.85
CA LEU A 105 -8.62 31.03 -9.86
C LEU A 105 -9.55 32.14 -10.38
N ASP A 106 -9.22 32.75 -11.50
CA ASP A 106 -10.06 33.72 -12.23
C ASP A 106 -11.21 33.09 -13.02
N THR A 107 -11.17 31.77 -13.25
CA THR A 107 -12.09 31.03 -14.12
C THR A 107 -13.18 30.31 -13.32
N SER A 108 -14.43 30.24 -13.88
CA SER A 108 -15.51 29.41 -13.28
C SER A 108 -15.07 27.97 -13.08
N PRO A 109 -15.45 27.31 -11.96
CA PRO A 109 -16.52 27.64 -11.00
C PRO A 109 -16.07 28.45 -9.77
N TRP A 110 -14.93 29.10 -9.80
CA TRP A 110 -14.51 29.99 -8.73
C TRP A 110 -15.41 31.23 -8.66
N VAL A 111 -15.78 31.66 -7.46
CA VAL A 111 -16.59 32.86 -7.20
C VAL A 111 -15.87 33.80 -6.23
N SER A 112 -16.01 35.10 -6.46
CA SER A 112 -15.45 36.15 -5.58
C SER A 112 -16.52 36.67 -4.64
N PHE A 113 -16.12 36.94 -3.40
CA PHE A 113 -16.90 37.71 -2.43
C PHE A 113 -16.07 38.91 -1.98
N GLN A 114 -16.54 40.12 -2.31
CA GLN A 114 -15.88 41.39 -1.96
C GLN A 114 -14.39 41.41 -2.34
N SER A 115 -14.06 40.76 -3.46
CA SER A 115 -12.69 40.61 -3.95
C SER A 115 -12.66 40.50 -5.48
N SER A 116 -11.50 40.68 -6.06
CA SER A 116 -11.22 40.47 -7.48
C SER A 116 -9.99 39.60 -7.65
N ILE A 117 -9.78 39.05 -8.86
CA ILE A 117 -8.59 38.30 -9.24
C ILE A 117 -7.87 39.04 -10.36
N THR A 118 -6.56 39.23 -10.18
CA THR A 118 -5.64 39.57 -11.27
C THR A 118 -4.97 38.29 -11.73
N ALA A 119 -5.34 37.80 -12.90
CA ALA A 119 -4.87 36.55 -13.47
C ALA A 119 -3.38 36.63 -13.84
N ASN A 120 -2.66 35.51 -13.68
CA ASN A 120 -1.28 35.32 -14.13
C ASN A 120 -0.32 36.44 -13.65
N ALA A 121 -0.49 36.87 -12.40
CA ALA A 121 0.15 38.06 -11.85
C ALA A 121 1.63 37.86 -11.43
N THR A 122 2.06 36.60 -11.24
CA THR A 122 3.45 36.30 -10.89
C THR A 122 3.83 34.85 -11.25
N ALA A 123 5.13 34.55 -11.23
CA ALA A 123 5.63 33.18 -11.42
C ALA A 123 5.17 32.27 -10.28
N ALA A 124 4.55 31.16 -10.63
CA ALA A 124 4.10 30.10 -9.73
C ALA A 124 5.27 29.20 -9.23
N PRO A 125 5.03 28.32 -8.25
CA PRO A 125 6.03 27.36 -7.77
C PRO A 125 6.63 26.43 -8.85
N ASP A 126 5.86 26.14 -9.91
CA ASP A 126 6.29 25.31 -11.04
C ASP A 126 7.13 26.09 -12.10
N GLY A 127 7.36 27.38 -11.88
CA GLY A 127 8.11 28.27 -12.77
C GLY A 127 7.29 28.90 -13.92
N THR A 128 6.03 28.52 -14.07
CA THR A 128 5.12 29.16 -15.06
C THR A 128 4.54 30.47 -14.52
N THR A 129 4.17 31.40 -15.40
CA THR A 129 3.49 32.64 -14.98
C THR A 129 1.99 32.41 -14.96
N THR A 130 1.52 31.65 -13.95
CA THR A 130 0.10 31.22 -13.82
C THR A 130 -0.44 31.46 -12.41
N ALA A 131 0.30 32.11 -11.53
CA ALA A 131 -0.21 32.44 -10.20
C ALA A 131 -1.05 33.71 -10.23
N ASP A 132 -2.22 33.64 -9.60
CA ASP A 132 -3.21 34.72 -9.60
C ASP A 132 -3.09 35.55 -8.31
N LYS A 133 -3.37 36.85 -8.40
CA LYS A 133 -3.46 37.72 -7.22
C LYS A 133 -4.91 37.88 -6.78
N LEU A 134 -5.23 37.44 -5.58
CA LEU A 134 -6.47 37.76 -4.89
C LEU A 134 -6.37 39.17 -4.31
N VAL A 135 -7.27 40.08 -4.72
CA VAL A 135 -7.25 41.49 -4.33
C VAL A 135 -8.54 41.83 -3.60
N GLU A 136 -8.45 42.52 -2.47
CA GLU A 136 -9.61 43.02 -1.72
C GLU A 136 -10.29 44.17 -2.45
N ASP A 137 -11.62 44.33 -2.27
CA ASP A 137 -12.33 45.55 -2.69
C ASP A 137 -12.35 46.59 -1.56
N THR A 138 -13.11 47.66 -1.69
CA THR A 138 -13.20 48.72 -0.68
C THR A 138 -14.33 48.57 0.34
N SER A 139 -15.03 47.45 0.32
CA SER A 139 -16.13 47.20 1.25
C SER A 139 -15.63 46.81 2.65
N THR A 140 -16.47 47.02 3.67
CA THR A 140 -16.24 46.49 5.02
C THR A 140 -16.88 45.11 5.10
N ASN A 141 -16.09 44.07 4.81
CA ASN A 141 -16.56 42.69 4.78
C ASN A 141 -15.37 41.71 4.77
N THR A 142 -15.68 40.43 4.56
CA THR A 142 -14.68 39.40 4.25
C THR A 142 -14.33 39.42 2.76
N HIS A 143 -13.07 39.37 2.42
CA HIS A 143 -12.56 39.39 1.05
C HIS A 143 -12.10 38.00 0.66
N THR A 144 -12.91 37.22 -0.09
CA THR A 144 -12.63 35.81 -0.31
C THR A 144 -12.78 35.38 -1.76
N ARG A 145 -12.01 34.36 -2.12
CA ARG A 145 -12.21 33.52 -3.32
C ARG A 145 -12.71 32.16 -2.90
N ALA A 146 -13.74 31.62 -3.54
CA ALA A 146 -14.40 30.43 -3.08
C ALA A 146 -14.81 29.50 -4.23
N GLN A 147 -14.95 28.20 -3.92
CA GLN A 147 -15.53 27.23 -4.84
C GLN A 147 -16.38 26.22 -4.07
N THR A 148 -17.57 25.89 -4.62
CA THR A 148 -18.36 24.77 -4.09
C THR A 148 -17.75 23.45 -4.58
N VAL A 149 -17.37 22.60 -3.64
CA VAL A 149 -16.74 21.30 -3.91
C VAL A 149 -17.59 20.21 -3.28
N THR A 150 -17.86 19.15 -4.03
CA THR A 150 -18.52 17.96 -3.49
C THR A 150 -17.49 17.14 -2.69
N LEU A 151 -17.58 17.21 -1.37
CA LEU A 151 -16.75 16.45 -0.45
C LEU A 151 -17.23 15.00 -0.34
N THR A 152 -16.33 14.09 0.03
CA THR A 152 -16.65 12.68 0.33
C THR A 152 -16.77 12.46 1.84
N ALA A 153 -17.48 11.41 2.26
CA ALA A 153 -17.60 11.04 3.69
C ALA A 153 -16.28 10.42 4.22
N SER A 154 -15.22 11.22 4.27
CA SER A 154 -13.87 10.80 4.70
C SER A 154 -13.10 11.98 5.28
N VAL A 155 -11.96 11.71 5.92
CA VAL A 155 -10.97 12.73 6.27
C VAL A 155 -10.55 13.48 5.02
N GLN A 156 -10.34 14.81 5.13
CA GLN A 156 -9.96 15.64 3.98
C GLN A 156 -8.69 16.44 4.30
N THR A 157 -7.87 16.63 3.27
CA THR A 157 -6.75 17.57 3.29
C THR A 157 -7.00 18.67 2.27
N PHE A 158 -6.94 19.92 2.73
CA PHE A 158 -7.03 21.13 1.93
C PHE A 158 -5.64 21.74 1.83
N SER A 159 -5.14 22.00 0.64
CA SER A 159 -3.87 22.71 0.48
C SER A 159 -3.93 23.72 -0.66
N ILE A 160 -3.13 24.78 -0.55
CA ILE A 160 -2.95 25.80 -1.57
C ILE A 160 -1.56 26.39 -1.43
N TYR A 161 -0.99 26.83 -2.56
CA TYR A 161 0.25 27.60 -2.54
C TYR A 161 -0.10 29.08 -2.45
N ALA A 162 0.56 29.78 -1.53
CA ALA A 162 0.36 31.19 -1.27
C ALA A 162 1.69 31.92 -1.17
N LYS A 163 1.70 33.19 -1.63
CA LYS A 163 2.86 34.07 -1.51
C LYS A 163 2.40 35.47 -1.13
N ALA A 164 3.09 36.09 -0.16
CA ALA A 164 2.79 37.44 0.30
C ALA A 164 2.96 38.47 -0.83
N ALA A 165 2.08 39.45 -0.80
CA ALA A 165 2.22 40.73 -1.51
C ALA A 165 2.00 41.85 -0.48
N GLU A 166 1.00 42.72 -0.66
CA GLU A 166 0.66 43.73 0.35
C GLU A 166 -0.05 43.12 1.58
N ARG A 167 -0.65 41.94 1.40
CA ARG A 167 -1.18 41.12 2.50
C ARG A 167 -0.25 39.92 2.73
N THR A 168 0.02 39.64 4.01
CA THR A 168 0.92 38.56 4.43
C THR A 168 0.16 37.39 5.07
N ARG A 169 -1.15 37.52 5.26
CA ARG A 169 -1.97 36.52 5.95
C ARG A 169 -3.22 36.17 5.16
N PHE A 170 -3.56 34.91 5.19
CA PHE A 170 -4.81 34.42 4.61
C PHE A 170 -5.41 33.25 5.40
N LEU A 171 -6.67 32.96 5.10
CA LEU A 171 -7.53 32.01 5.78
C LEU A 171 -7.92 30.89 4.82
N ILE A 172 -7.93 29.64 5.28
CA ILE A 172 -8.72 28.56 4.70
C ILE A 172 -9.93 28.32 5.61
N PHE A 173 -11.13 28.31 5.00
CA PHE A 173 -12.38 28.09 5.71
C PHE A 173 -13.18 26.97 5.07
N VAL A 174 -13.53 25.96 5.89
CA VAL A 174 -14.42 24.86 5.54
C VAL A 174 -15.73 25.03 6.33
N PRO A 175 -16.88 25.14 5.66
CA PRO A 175 -18.12 25.56 6.30
C PRO A 175 -18.74 24.49 7.21
N THR A 176 -19.64 24.92 8.06
CA THR A 176 -20.32 24.11 9.08
C THR A 176 -21.09 22.92 8.49
N ASN A 177 -21.68 23.06 7.32
CA ASN A 177 -22.45 21.99 6.65
C ASN A 177 -21.58 20.80 6.18
N ALA A 178 -20.25 20.97 6.20
CA ALA A 178 -19.32 19.90 5.88
C ALA A 178 -19.16 18.87 7.01
N PHE A 179 -19.63 19.16 8.23
CA PHE A 179 -19.35 18.36 9.41
C PHE A 179 -20.63 18.00 10.18
N ALA A 180 -20.65 16.79 10.76
CA ALA A 180 -21.77 16.30 11.57
C ALA A 180 -21.99 17.10 12.86
N ASP A 181 -20.92 17.73 13.43
CA ASP A 181 -20.98 18.60 14.61
C ASP A 181 -21.39 20.06 14.27
N VAL A 182 -21.69 20.35 13.02
CA VAL A 182 -22.11 21.67 12.51
C VAL A 182 -21.15 22.79 12.92
N THR A 183 -19.85 22.47 13.05
CA THR A 183 -18.80 23.43 13.43
C THR A 183 -17.82 23.60 12.26
N ALA A 184 -17.57 24.85 11.85
CA ALA A 184 -16.60 25.12 10.78
C ALA A 184 -15.18 24.76 11.18
N ARG A 185 -14.34 24.43 10.18
CA ARG A 185 -12.89 24.27 10.36
C ARG A 185 -12.20 25.43 9.65
N THR A 186 -11.32 26.10 10.37
CA THR A 186 -10.62 27.29 9.86
C THR A 186 -9.20 27.37 10.40
N VAL A 187 -8.32 28.00 9.64
CA VAL A 187 -6.95 28.31 10.03
C VAL A 187 -6.47 29.55 9.29
N VAL A 188 -5.70 30.38 9.96
CA VAL A 188 -4.98 31.52 9.39
C VAL A 188 -3.51 31.15 9.21
N PHE A 189 -2.96 31.44 8.04
CA PHE A 189 -1.56 31.27 7.68
C PHE A 189 -0.87 32.64 7.61
N ASP A 190 0.28 32.76 8.22
CA ASP A 190 1.20 33.90 8.10
C ASP A 190 2.32 33.54 7.13
N LEU A 191 2.47 34.29 6.05
CA LEU A 191 3.40 34.05 4.94
C LEU A 191 4.69 34.84 5.10
N THR A 192 5.17 34.99 6.35
CA THR A 192 6.41 35.71 6.65
C THR A 192 7.44 34.79 7.32
N GLY A 193 8.73 35.01 7.04
CA GLY A 193 9.81 34.24 7.66
C GLY A 193 9.72 32.73 7.39
N SER A 194 9.67 31.93 8.46
CA SER A 194 9.49 30.48 8.38
C SER A 194 8.03 30.05 8.19
N GLY A 195 7.10 31.00 8.08
CA GLY A 195 5.68 30.72 8.08
C GLY A 195 5.14 30.30 9.45
N SER A 196 3.87 30.59 9.72
CA SER A 196 3.21 30.11 10.93
C SER A 196 1.71 29.95 10.73
N THR A 197 1.05 29.25 11.65
CA THR A 197 -0.40 29.06 11.66
C THR A 197 -0.99 29.62 12.96
N SER A 198 -2.19 30.18 12.85
CA SER A 198 -2.93 30.71 14.00
C SER A 198 -4.44 30.56 13.78
N GLY A 199 -5.25 30.81 14.80
CA GLY A 199 -6.70 30.75 14.68
C GLY A 199 -7.26 29.40 14.20
N LEU A 200 -6.54 28.31 14.42
CA LEU A 200 -7.02 26.97 14.10
C LEU A 200 -8.24 26.66 14.96
N SER A 201 -9.35 26.34 14.33
CA SER A 201 -10.60 26.02 15.03
C SER A 201 -11.29 24.78 14.48
N GLY A 202 -12.16 24.22 15.32
CA GLY A 202 -12.94 23.00 15.04
C GLY A 202 -12.24 21.72 15.49
N ALA A 203 -12.99 20.83 16.11
CA ALA A 203 -12.48 19.59 16.70
C ALA A 203 -11.81 18.70 15.62
N GLY A 204 -10.63 18.14 15.95
CA GLY A 204 -9.88 17.24 15.09
C GLY A 204 -9.19 17.88 13.88
N ALA A 205 -9.23 19.20 13.72
CA ALA A 205 -8.47 19.88 12.68
C ALA A 205 -6.99 20.03 13.07
N THR A 206 -6.11 19.90 12.09
CA THR A 206 -4.67 20.19 12.21
C THR A 206 -4.20 21.03 11.03
N ALA A 207 -3.18 21.84 11.22
CA ALA A 207 -2.64 22.68 10.15
C ALA A 207 -1.11 22.67 10.14
N SER A 208 -0.53 22.81 8.95
CA SER A 208 0.91 22.97 8.74
C SER A 208 1.19 23.91 7.58
N ILE A 209 2.40 24.46 7.52
CA ILE A 209 2.88 25.31 6.47
C ILE A 209 4.27 24.85 6.04
N GLU A 210 4.50 24.71 4.73
CA GLU A 210 5.78 24.32 4.14
C GLU A 210 6.39 25.53 3.42
N VAL A 211 7.61 25.90 3.79
CA VAL A 211 8.34 26.98 3.12
C VAL A 211 8.95 26.49 1.83
N LEU A 212 8.75 27.24 0.76
CA LEU A 212 9.26 26.96 -0.58
C LEU A 212 10.19 28.08 -1.06
N ALA A 213 10.85 27.84 -2.18
CA ALA A 213 11.69 28.86 -2.81
C ALA A 213 10.87 30.08 -3.25
N ASN A 214 11.55 31.21 -3.44
CA ASN A 214 11.00 32.47 -4.00
C ASN A 214 9.84 33.07 -3.20
N GLY A 215 9.77 32.84 -1.88
CA GLY A 215 8.75 33.38 -0.99
C GLY A 215 7.39 32.70 -1.10
N TRP A 216 7.32 31.53 -1.69
CA TRP A 216 6.12 30.67 -1.71
C TRP A 216 6.02 29.83 -0.46
N TYR A 217 4.79 29.53 -0.07
CA TYR A 217 4.44 28.60 1.01
C TYR A 217 3.36 27.65 0.52
N ARG A 218 3.45 26.39 0.91
CA ARG A 218 2.31 25.47 0.80
C ARG A 218 1.59 25.43 2.14
N CYS A 219 0.35 25.85 2.15
CA CYS A 219 -0.51 25.95 3.33
C CYS A 219 -1.47 24.79 3.36
N ILE A 220 -1.54 24.06 4.48
CA ILE A 220 -2.21 22.77 4.60
C ILE A 220 -3.15 22.79 5.81
N LEU A 221 -4.42 22.42 5.58
CA LEU A 221 -5.43 22.19 6.62
C LEU A 221 -5.94 20.76 6.48
N ASN A 222 -5.75 19.94 7.51
CA ASN A 222 -6.34 18.61 7.61
C ASN A 222 -7.58 18.68 8.51
N VAL A 223 -8.67 18.05 8.07
CA VAL A 223 -9.92 18.03 8.84
C VAL A 223 -10.38 16.58 9.06
N PRO A 224 -11.13 16.31 10.15
CA PRO A 224 -11.73 14.99 10.36
C PRO A 224 -12.72 14.66 9.26
N ALA A 225 -13.31 13.46 9.32
CA ALA A 225 -14.27 13.01 8.32
C ALA A 225 -15.39 14.03 8.09
N THR A 226 -15.53 14.44 6.83
CA THR A 226 -16.61 15.32 6.36
C THR A 226 -17.87 14.50 6.03
N LEU A 227 -18.97 15.17 5.80
CA LEU A 227 -20.14 14.60 5.17
C LEU A 227 -19.94 14.53 3.65
N ALA A 228 -20.65 13.64 2.97
CA ALA A 228 -20.75 13.64 1.51
C ALA A 228 -21.70 14.77 1.08
N VAL A 229 -21.18 15.99 0.86
CA VAL A 229 -21.99 17.19 0.65
C VAL A 229 -21.25 18.21 -0.22
N GLY A 230 -22.01 19.04 -0.92
CA GLY A 230 -21.47 20.25 -1.54
C GLY A 230 -21.14 21.29 -0.45
N ALA A 231 -19.88 21.68 -0.35
CA ALA A 231 -19.39 22.65 0.62
C ALA A 231 -18.70 23.82 -0.08
N LEU A 232 -18.99 25.05 0.31
CA LEU A 232 -18.38 26.27 -0.23
C LEU A 232 -17.05 26.52 0.49
N ILE A 233 -15.95 26.07 -0.08
CA ILE A 233 -14.60 26.24 0.48
C ILE A 233 -14.12 27.63 0.15
N GLN A 234 -13.62 28.37 1.17
CA GLN A 234 -13.21 29.75 1.02
C GLN A 234 -11.73 29.95 1.34
N TYR A 235 -11.08 30.77 0.55
CA TYR A 235 -9.73 31.28 0.73
C TYR A 235 -9.81 32.78 0.88
N GLY A 236 -9.55 33.32 2.07
CA GLY A 236 -9.83 34.70 2.43
C GLY A 236 -8.61 35.48 2.86
N LEU A 237 -8.59 36.76 2.54
CA LEU A 237 -7.58 37.71 3.00
C LEU A 237 -7.80 38.03 4.50
N ILE A 238 -6.71 38.23 5.21
CA ILE A 238 -6.69 38.67 6.61
C ILE A 238 -5.88 39.97 6.66
N ASN A 239 -6.37 40.96 7.39
CA ASN A 239 -5.65 42.22 7.54
C ASN A 239 -4.47 42.11 8.52
N GLU A 240 -3.68 43.18 8.65
CA GLU A 240 -2.46 43.25 9.48
C GLU A 240 -2.72 42.91 10.93
N VAL A 241 -3.92 43.22 11.48
CA VAL A 241 -4.29 42.98 12.89
C VAL A 241 -4.96 41.59 13.09
N GLY A 242 -5.04 40.75 12.03
CA GLY A 242 -5.53 39.38 12.15
C GLY A 242 -7.07 39.24 12.04
N VAL A 243 -7.75 40.19 11.44
CA VAL A 243 -9.21 40.20 11.30
C VAL A 243 -9.58 39.88 9.83
N ASN A 244 -10.59 39.05 9.61
CA ASN A 244 -11.10 38.68 8.29
C ASN A 244 -12.26 39.57 7.79
N ASN A 245 -12.92 40.31 8.69
CA ASN A 245 -13.96 41.28 8.35
C ASN A 245 -13.41 42.71 8.59
N TYR A 246 -13.01 43.37 7.52
CA TYR A 246 -12.37 44.68 7.57
C TYR A 246 -12.68 45.51 6.33
N THR A 247 -12.42 46.81 6.38
CA THR A 247 -12.53 47.68 5.21
C THR A 247 -11.29 47.51 4.33
N GLY A 248 -11.46 47.00 3.14
CA GLY A 248 -10.37 46.86 2.18
C GLY A 248 -10.00 48.18 1.52
N ASN A 249 -8.88 48.22 0.81
CA ASN A 249 -8.39 49.42 0.12
C ASN A 249 -8.49 49.34 -1.41
N GLY A 250 -8.98 48.23 -1.96
CA GLY A 250 -9.18 48.03 -3.39
C GLY A 250 -7.92 47.64 -4.17
N THR A 251 -6.75 47.49 -3.53
CA THR A 251 -5.47 47.22 -4.21
C THR A 251 -4.61 46.15 -3.54
N SER A 252 -4.74 46.00 -2.22
CA SER A 252 -3.95 45.06 -1.47
C SER A 252 -4.45 43.62 -1.66
N GLY A 253 -3.51 42.67 -1.65
CA GLY A 253 -3.81 41.26 -1.83
C GLY A 253 -2.61 40.37 -1.61
N LEU A 254 -2.72 39.10 -2.03
CA LEU A 254 -1.65 38.10 -2.04
C LEU A 254 -1.79 37.16 -3.23
N PHE A 255 -0.75 36.44 -3.56
CA PHE A 255 -0.75 35.49 -4.66
C PHE A 255 -1.18 34.10 -4.21
N LEU A 256 -2.04 33.46 -5.02
CA LEU A 256 -2.52 32.10 -4.82
C LEU A 256 -2.28 31.26 -6.08
N TRP A 257 -2.04 29.96 -5.88
CA TRP A 257 -1.85 29.01 -6.95
C TRP A 257 -2.05 27.58 -6.44
N GLY A 258 -2.47 26.68 -7.32
CA GLY A 258 -2.40 25.26 -7.07
C GLY A 258 -3.24 24.79 -5.88
N ALA A 259 -4.51 25.19 -5.82
CA ALA A 259 -5.44 24.69 -4.81
C ALA A 259 -5.69 23.19 -4.98
N GLN A 260 -5.72 22.44 -3.86
CA GLN A 260 -5.96 21.01 -3.86
C GLN A 260 -6.80 20.57 -2.67
N ILE A 261 -7.79 19.72 -2.93
CA ILE A 261 -8.64 19.10 -1.90
C ILE A 261 -8.60 17.57 -2.13
N GLU A 262 -8.22 16.84 -1.11
CA GLU A 262 -7.95 15.42 -1.18
C GLU A 262 -8.73 14.65 -0.11
N PRO A 263 -9.43 13.54 -0.44
CA PRO A 263 -10.10 12.68 0.54
C PRO A 263 -9.10 11.78 1.28
N ARG A 264 -8.17 12.39 2.03
CA ARG A 264 -7.09 11.70 2.76
C ARG A 264 -6.58 12.53 3.95
N ALA A 265 -5.85 11.89 4.85
CA ALA A 265 -5.35 12.51 6.09
C ALA A 265 -4.02 13.28 5.91
N THR A 266 -3.32 13.11 4.78
CA THR A 266 -2.02 13.75 4.53
C THR A 266 -1.98 14.34 3.13
N VAL A 267 -1.31 15.47 2.98
CA VAL A 267 -1.15 16.13 1.69
C VAL A 267 -0.27 15.27 0.74
N SER A 268 -0.65 15.22 -0.54
CA SER A 268 0.17 14.60 -1.60
C SER A 268 0.87 15.64 -2.47
N ALA A 269 1.63 15.18 -3.48
CA ALA A 269 2.13 16.06 -4.53
C ALA A 269 0.96 16.78 -5.21
N TYR A 270 1.19 18.03 -5.60
CA TYR A 270 0.16 18.83 -6.25
C TYR A 270 -0.26 18.23 -7.60
N LYS A 271 -1.58 18.18 -7.83
CA LYS A 271 -2.18 17.70 -9.06
C LYS A 271 -3.06 18.79 -9.69
N PRO A 272 -2.68 19.31 -10.86
CA PRO A 272 -3.48 20.33 -11.53
C PRO A 272 -4.82 19.77 -12.02
N THR A 273 -5.86 20.60 -11.95
CA THR A 273 -7.19 20.32 -12.50
C THR A 273 -7.62 21.45 -13.42
N THR A 274 -8.50 21.11 -14.38
CA THR A 274 -9.19 22.04 -15.22
C THR A 274 -10.72 21.94 -14.98
N THR A 275 -11.51 21.58 -15.95
CA THR A 275 -12.98 21.49 -15.86
C THR A 275 -13.50 20.23 -15.18
N VAL A 276 -12.62 19.28 -14.87
CA VAL A 276 -12.96 18.04 -14.17
C VAL A 276 -12.03 17.82 -12.99
N ALA A 277 -12.57 17.25 -11.91
CA ALA A 277 -11.75 16.76 -10.81
C ALA A 277 -10.82 15.65 -11.31
N VAL A 278 -9.58 15.68 -10.88
CA VAL A 278 -8.63 14.63 -11.20
C VAL A 278 -8.53 13.68 -10.01
N THR A 279 -8.90 12.46 -10.25
CA THR A 279 -8.56 11.36 -9.35
C THR A 279 -7.46 10.59 -10.06
N ASP A 280 -6.21 10.97 -9.79
CA ASP A 280 -5.07 10.19 -10.23
C ASP A 280 -4.82 9.10 -9.19
N LEU A 281 -5.34 7.94 -9.47
CA LEU A 281 -5.08 6.73 -8.69
C LEU A 281 -3.67 6.16 -9.00
N SER A 282 -2.95 6.79 -9.90
CA SER A 282 -1.60 6.41 -10.29
C SER A 282 -0.55 7.16 -9.47
N GLY A 283 -0.36 6.77 -8.22
CA GLY A 283 0.99 6.81 -7.66
C GLY A 283 1.89 5.86 -8.49
N PRO A 284 3.23 5.91 -8.36
CA PRO A 284 4.06 4.92 -9.03
C PRO A 284 3.52 3.52 -8.68
N PRO A 285 3.30 2.64 -9.67
CA PRO A 285 2.70 1.32 -9.42
C PRO A 285 3.57 0.45 -8.51
N LEU A 286 4.83 0.80 -8.37
CA LEU A 286 5.77 0.20 -7.43
C LEU A 286 6.23 1.22 -6.39
N VAL A 287 6.19 0.83 -5.11
CA VAL A 287 6.75 1.63 -4.01
C VAL A 287 7.91 0.91 -3.38
N SER A 288 9.02 1.64 -3.20
CA SER A 288 10.20 1.17 -2.49
C SER A 288 10.03 1.35 -0.98
N PHE A 289 10.41 0.33 -0.23
CA PHE A 289 10.43 0.33 1.24
C PHE A 289 11.86 0.09 1.73
N GLY A 290 12.32 0.91 2.67
CA GLY A 290 13.65 0.81 3.26
C GLY A 290 13.90 -0.48 4.04
N ILE A 291 15.15 -0.67 4.48
CA ILE A 291 15.55 -1.76 5.38
C ILE A 291 14.72 -1.70 6.66
N ASN A 292 14.21 -2.86 7.11
CA ASN A 292 13.38 -3.00 8.30
C ASN A 292 12.08 -2.15 8.29
N VAL A 293 11.63 -1.71 7.13
CA VAL A 293 10.33 -1.04 6.98
C VAL A 293 9.29 -2.05 6.48
N PRO A 294 8.20 -2.29 7.24
CA PRO A 294 7.16 -3.23 6.83
C PRO A 294 6.44 -2.72 5.57
N ARG A 295 6.16 -3.63 4.63
CA ARG A 295 5.45 -3.32 3.38
C ARG A 295 3.95 -3.37 3.60
N LEU A 296 3.42 -2.32 4.22
CA LEU A 296 1.98 -2.16 4.45
C LEU A 296 1.33 -1.58 3.19
N THR A 297 0.40 -2.31 2.63
CA THR A 297 -0.34 -1.95 1.42
C THR A 297 -1.85 -1.99 1.71
N ASN A 298 -2.65 -1.56 0.76
CA ASN A 298 -4.11 -1.73 0.85
C ASN A 298 -4.56 -3.19 0.84
N LYS A 299 -3.70 -4.10 0.38
CA LYS A 299 -3.96 -5.55 0.45
C LYS A 299 -3.60 -6.12 1.83
N GLY A 300 -2.84 -5.40 2.66
CA GLY A 300 -2.35 -5.82 3.96
C GLY A 300 -0.83 -5.72 4.11
N LEU A 301 -0.28 -6.41 5.11
CA LEU A 301 1.16 -6.60 5.27
C LEU A 301 1.65 -7.63 4.25
N LEU A 302 2.45 -7.19 3.28
CA LEU A 302 3.12 -8.10 2.35
C LEU A 302 4.24 -8.85 3.07
N VAL A 303 4.16 -10.17 3.03
CA VAL A 303 5.17 -11.08 3.55
C VAL A 303 5.68 -11.97 2.41
N GLU A 304 6.99 -12.10 2.32
CA GLU A 304 7.66 -12.89 1.29
C GLU A 304 8.92 -13.55 1.85
N ASP A 305 9.22 -14.71 1.32
CA ASP A 305 10.46 -15.45 1.57
C ASP A 305 11.69 -14.75 0.95
N LEU A 306 12.88 -15.21 1.33
CA LEU A 306 14.15 -14.80 0.73
C LEU A 306 14.17 -15.10 -0.77
N ARG A 307 14.58 -14.10 -1.59
CA ARG A 307 14.75 -14.24 -3.04
C ARG A 307 15.97 -13.48 -3.53
N THR A 308 16.58 -13.99 -4.58
CA THR A 308 17.75 -13.37 -5.21
C THR A 308 17.45 -13.10 -6.68
N ASN A 309 17.68 -11.86 -7.11
CA ASN A 309 17.76 -11.50 -8.51
C ASN A 309 19.20 -11.70 -8.99
N VAL A 310 19.40 -12.63 -9.91
CA VAL A 310 20.72 -12.97 -10.45
C VAL A 310 21.06 -12.22 -11.74
N LEU A 311 20.10 -11.47 -12.31
CA LEU A 311 20.32 -10.60 -13.45
C LEU A 311 20.95 -9.28 -12.97
N LEU A 312 21.95 -8.76 -13.68
CA LEU A 312 22.67 -7.53 -13.30
C LEU A 312 22.08 -6.30 -13.97
N GLN A 313 22.35 -5.10 -13.42
CA GLN A 313 21.90 -3.83 -13.99
C GLN A 313 20.42 -3.85 -14.36
N SER A 314 19.58 -4.27 -13.42
CA SER A 314 18.15 -4.55 -13.66
C SER A 314 17.32 -3.31 -14.04
N GLN A 315 17.82 -2.11 -13.77
CA GLN A 315 17.18 -0.82 -14.11
C GLN A 315 17.89 -0.05 -15.22
N THR A 316 19.14 -0.39 -15.50
CA THR A 316 20.02 0.37 -16.42
C THR A 316 20.44 -0.53 -17.59
N MET A 317 19.51 -0.82 -18.47
CA MET A 317 19.73 -1.76 -19.60
C MET A 317 20.66 -1.19 -20.68
N ALA A 318 20.90 0.13 -20.68
CA ALA A 318 21.91 0.75 -21.54
C ALA A 318 23.35 0.45 -21.10
N THR A 319 23.56 -0.22 -19.96
CA THR A 319 24.88 -0.45 -19.35
C THR A 319 25.25 -1.94 -19.40
N ALA A 320 26.56 -2.24 -19.65
CA ALA A 320 27.05 -3.62 -19.58
C ALA A 320 26.70 -4.28 -18.22
N PRO A 321 26.37 -5.58 -18.19
CA PRO A 321 26.60 -6.60 -19.22
C PRO A 321 25.46 -6.79 -20.24
N TRP A 322 24.51 -5.87 -20.32
CA TRP A 322 23.49 -5.90 -21.34
C TRP A 322 24.08 -5.67 -22.75
N SER A 323 23.58 -6.36 -23.72
CA SER A 323 24.02 -6.21 -25.11
C SER A 323 22.83 -6.22 -26.09
N PRO A 324 22.74 -5.24 -26.99
CA PRO A 324 21.69 -5.19 -27.99
C PRO A 324 22.01 -6.15 -29.16
N PHE A 325 20.95 -6.68 -29.79
CA PHE A 325 21.02 -7.40 -31.05
C PHE A 325 20.02 -6.79 -32.04
N GLN A 326 20.51 -6.26 -33.14
CA GLN A 326 19.72 -5.55 -34.16
C GLN A 326 18.81 -4.48 -33.54
N SER A 327 19.31 -3.82 -32.50
CA SER A 327 18.59 -2.83 -31.72
C SER A 327 19.55 -1.84 -31.05
N SER A 328 19.02 -0.79 -30.50
CA SER A 328 19.72 0.16 -29.65
C SER A 328 18.90 0.47 -28.40
N VAL A 329 19.53 1.08 -27.40
CA VAL A 329 18.84 1.48 -26.15
C VAL A 329 19.03 2.97 -25.93
N THR A 330 17.92 3.67 -25.71
CA THR A 330 17.93 5.05 -25.22
C THR A 330 17.70 5.00 -23.71
N ALA A 331 18.70 5.39 -22.94
CA ALA A 331 18.64 5.38 -21.49
C ALA A 331 17.67 6.43 -20.94
N ASP A 332 17.07 6.14 -19.78
CA ASP A 332 16.25 7.06 -18.98
C ASP A 332 15.15 7.76 -19.79
N ALA A 333 14.52 7.04 -20.69
CA ALA A 333 13.62 7.59 -21.71
C ALA A 333 12.21 7.93 -21.20
N THR A 334 11.79 7.36 -20.07
CA THR A 334 10.48 7.63 -19.45
C THR A 334 10.46 7.29 -17.96
N ALA A 335 9.38 7.73 -17.27
CA ALA A 335 9.16 7.35 -15.88
C ALA A 335 8.91 5.84 -15.77
N ALA A 336 9.70 5.19 -14.91
CA ALA A 336 9.63 3.78 -14.56
C ALA A 336 8.43 3.47 -13.65
N PRO A 337 8.12 2.20 -13.39
CA PRO A 337 7.07 1.81 -12.45
C PRO A 337 7.23 2.36 -11.04
N ASP A 338 8.44 2.64 -10.57
CA ASP A 338 8.71 3.23 -9.26
C ASP A 338 8.66 4.77 -9.23
N GLY A 339 8.33 5.40 -10.37
CA GLY A 339 8.21 6.85 -10.53
C GLY A 339 9.52 7.58 -10.83
N THR A 340 10.65 6.89 -10.81
CA THR A 340 11.96 7.46 -11.23
C THR A 340 12.05 7.53 -12.76
N ILE A 341 12.86 8.45 -13.29
CA ILE A 341 13.13 8.50 -14.74
C ILE A 341 14.34 7.60 -15.02
N THR A 342 14.08 6.29 -15.05
CA THR A 342 15.12 5.25 -15.22
C THR A 342 14.68 4.12 -16.15
N ALA A 343 13.54 4.27 -16.82
CA ALA A 343 13.12 3.27 -17.79
C ALA A 343 13.74 3.55 -19.16
N ASP A 344 14.33 2.53 -19.73
CA ASP A 344 15.06 2.59 -21.00
C ASP A 344 14.14 2.24 -22.18
N LYS A 345 14.33 2.90 -23.33
CA LYS A 345 13.64 2.56 -24.59
C LYS A 345 14.50 1.63 -25.41
N LEU A 346 14.06 0.41 -25.63
CA LEU A 346 14.60 -0.50 -26.62
C LEU A 346 14.06 -0.09 -27.99
N VAL A 347 14.95 0.21 -28.95
CA VAL A 347 14.63 0.68 -30.31
C VAL A 347 15.17 -0.29 -31.31
N GLU A 348 14.34 -0.72 -32.26
CA GLU A 348 14.76 -1.59 -33.37
C GLU A 348 15.68 -0.85 -34.36
N ASP A 349 16.60 -1.56 -34.99
CA ASP A 349 17.37 -1.01 -36.12
C ASP A 349 16.62 -1.25 -37.48
N THR A 350 17.27 -1.00 -38.60
CA THR A 350 16.66 -1.18 -39.94
C THR A 350 16.95 -2.54 -40.58
N THR A 351 17.45 -3.50 -39.81
CA THR A 351 17.81 -4.81 -40.33
C THR A 351 16.56 -5.55 -40.83
N ALA A 352 16.64 -6.07 -42.07
CA ALA A 352 15.54 -6.75 -42.69
C ALA A 352 15.46 -8.22 -42.25
N ALA A 353 14.23 -8.71 -42.09
CA ALA A 353 13.93 -10.12 -41.77
C ALA A 353 14.75 -10.67 -40.58
N SER A 354 14.88 -9.86 -39.51
CA SER A 354 15.65 -10.20 -38.32
C SER A 354 14.82 -10.08 -37.03
N THR A 355 15.37 -10.59 -35.94
CA THR A 355 14.85 -10.39 -34.60
C THR A 355 15.53 -9.14 -33.99
N HIS A 356 14.79 -8.40 -33.17
CA HIS A 356 15.27 -7.19 -32.50
C HIS A 356 15.09 -7.35 -30.98
N PHE A 357 16.19 -7.49 -30.24
CA PHE A 357 16.13 -7.77 -28.81
C PHE A 357 17.33 -7.20 -28.04
N HIS A 358 17.15 -7.16 -26.73
CA HIS A 358 18.18 -6.88 -25.77
C HIS A 358 18.43 -8.10 -24.88
N GLN A 359 19.68 -8.38 -24.53
CA GLN A 359 20.04 -9.64 -23.89
C GLN A 359 21.12 -9.49 -22.83
N GLN A 360 21.13 -10.47 -21.92
CA GLN A 360 22.19 -10.61 -20.92
C GLN A 360 22.51 -12.09 -20.72
N ILE A 361 23.78 -12.44 -20.55
CA ILE A 361 24.21 -13.77 -20.13
C ILE A 361 24.01 -13.86 -18.60
N VAL A 362 23.20 -14.83 -18.18
CA VAL A 362 22.87 -15.08 -16.79
C VAL A 362 23.30 -16.48 -16.39
N ASN A 363 23.98 -16.62 -15.25
CA ASN A 363 24.33 -17.93 -14.69
C ASN A 363 23.11 -18.53 -14.00
N LEU A 364 22.46 -19.48 -14.65
CA LEU A 364 21.31 -20.22 -14.13
C LEU A 364 21.76 -21.34 -13.19
N THR A 365 20.91 -21.69 -12.23
CA THR A 365 21.10 -22.85 -11.35
C THR A 365 20.26 -24.04 -11.84
N ALA A 366 20.61 -25.26 -11.41
CA ALA A 366 19.85 -26.48 -11.73
C ALA A 366 18.53 -26.53 -10.94
N SER A 367 17.63 -25.60 -11.20
CA SER A 367 16.33 -25.47 -10.52
C SER A 367 15.30 -24.83 -11.44
N VAL A 368 14.04 -24.86 -11.05
CA VAL A 368 12.99 -24.04 -11.67
C VAL A 368 13.38 -22.56 -11.63
N GLN A 369 13.07 -21.83 -12.69
CA GLN A 369 13.42 -20.42 -12.81
C GLN A 369 12.21 -19.58 -13.17
N THR A 370 12.20 -18.35 -12.68
CA THR A 370 11.24 -17.31 -13.07
C THR A 370 11.98 -16.11 -13.64
N PHE A 371 11.56 -15.71 -14.84
CA PHE A 371 12.04 -14.55 -15.57
C PHE A 371 10.94 -13.49 -15.57
N SER A 372 11.24 -12.27 -15.22
CA SER A 372 10.25 -11.18 -15.30
C SER A 372 10.90 -9.87 -15.76
N ILE A 373 10.08 -9.02 -16.37
CA ILE A 373 10.47 -7.67 -16.80
C ILE A 373 9.24 -6.77 -16.77
N TYR A 374 9.44 -5.50 -16.45
CA TYR A 374 8.42 -4.48 -16.65
C TYR A 374 8.57 -3.89 -18.05
N ALA A 375 7.45 -3.86 -18.78
CA ALA A 375 7.40 -3.36 -20.15
C ALA A 375 6.22 -2.39 -20.32
N LYS A 376 6.41 -1.38 -21.16
CA LYS A 376 5.37 -0.43 -21.53
C LYS A 376 5.41 -0.16 -23.02
N ALA A 377 4.25 -0.11 -23.64
CA ALA A 377 4.12 0.18 -25.06
C ALA A 377 4.61 1.60 -25.40
N ALA A 378 5.30 1.71 -26.52
CA ALA A 378 5.52 2.93 -27.27
C ALA A 378 4.97 2.73 -28.68
N GLU A 379 5.79 2.82 -29.73
CA GLU A 379 5.36 2.50 -31.10
C GLU A 379 5.21 0.98 -31.30
N ARG A 380 5.89 0.17 -30.47
CA ARG A 380 5.71 -1.28 -30.39
C ARG A 380 4.89 -1.64 -29.17
N THR A 381 3.95 -2.57 -29.34
CA THR A 381 3.00 -2.98 -28.30
C THR A 381 3.17 -4.42 -27.86
N GLN A 382 4.19 -5.11 -28.40
CA GLN A 382 4.42 -6.53 -28.13
C GLN A 382 5.88 -6.77 -27.74
N THR A 383 6.08 -7.57 -26.68
CA THR A 383 7.40 -7.98 -26.18
C THR A 383 7.46 -9.48 -25.95
N SER A 384 8.65 -10.06 -25.82
CA SER A 384 8.85 -11.46 -25.46
C SER A 384 9.99 -11.64 -24.46
N ILE A 385 9.91 -12.73 -23.70
CA ILE A 385 11.01 -13.29 -22.91
C ILE A 385 11.39 -14.61 -23.57
N PHE A 386 12.68 -14.80 -23.86
CA PHE A 386 13.20 -16.00 -24.51
C PHE A 386 14.39 -16.57 -23.72
N VAL A 387 14.30 -17.87 -23.42
CA VAL A 387 15.35 -18.65 -22.75
C VAL A 387 15.86 -19.71 -23.74
N PRO A 388 17.16 -19.73 -24.06
CA PRO A 388 17.68 -20.54 -25.16
C PRO A 388 17.70 -22.04 -24.86
N THR A 389 17.80 -22.82 -25.91
CA THR A 389 17.79 -24.30 -25.90
C THR A 389 18.84 -24.90 -24.97
N GLY A 390 20.04 -24.31 -24.91
CA GLY A 390 21.14 -24.77 -24.05
C GLY A 390 20.87 -24.66 -22.55
N ALA A 391 19.80 -23.99 -22.14
CA ALA A 391 19.41 -23.89 -20.73
C ALA A 391 18.68 -25.15 -20.21
N PHE A 392 18.25 -26.06 -21.09
CA PHE A 392 17.38 -27.20 -20.77
C PHE A 392 17.93 -28.53 -21.24
N ALA A 393 17.68 -29.60 -20.47
CA ALA A 393 18.14 -30.94 -20.76
C ALA A 393 17.52 -31.54 -22.06
N ASP A 394 16.31 -31.09 -22.43
CA ASP A 394 15.62 -31.49 -23.66
C ASP A 394 16.08 -30.69 -24.88
N ALA A 395 17.04 -29.80 -24.73
CA ALA A 395 17.57 -28.95 -25.79
C ALA A 395 16.49 -28.15 -26.55
N ALA A 396 15.37 -27.81 -25.88
CA ALA A 396 14.29 -27.01 -26.45
C ALA A 396 14.23 -25.66 -25.72
N PHE A 397 13.97 -24.57 -26.43
CA PHE A 397 13.83 -23.23 -25.85
C PHE A 397 12.51 -23.09 -25.06
N ARG A 398 12.46 -22.08 -24.19
CA ARG A 398 11.24 -21.61 -23.54
C ARG A 398 11.01 -20.13 -23.85
N THR A 399 9.79 -19.79 -24.21
CA THR A 399 9.44 -18.39 -24.51
C THR A 399 7.99 -18.09 -24.19
N ALA A 400 7.72 -16.84 -23.91
CA ALA A 400 6.38 -16.26 -23.91
C ALA A 400 6.41 -14.88 -24.53
N SER A 401 5.36 -14.56 -25.28
CA SER A 401 5.14 -13.24 -25.88
C SER A 401 3.92 -12.57 -25.25
N PHE A 402 4.00 -11.27 -25.09
CA PHE A 402 3.06 -10.46 -24.33
C PHE A 402 2.57 -9.29 -25.17
N ASN A 403 1.25 -9.02 -25.12
CA ASN A 403 0.64 -7.83 -25.68
C ASN A 403 0.45 -6.79 -24.56
N LEU A 404 0.97 -5.60 -24.75
CA LEU A 404 1.04 -4.50 -23.78
C LEU A 404 -0.12 -3.49 -23.97
N THR A 405 -1.34 -3.99 -24.27
CA THR A 405 -2.52 -3.16 -24.48
C THR A 405 -3.70 -3.66 -23.65
N GLY A 406 -4.57 -2.75 -23.21
CA GLY A 406 -5.75 -3.11 -22.42
C GLY A 406 -5.40 -3.78 -21.09
N ALA A 407 -5.98 -4.93 -20.81
CA ALA A 407 -5.63 -5.74 -19.62
C ALA A 407 -4.31 -6.50 -19.75
N GLY A 408 -3.66 -6.44 -20.91
CA GLY A 408 -2.55 -7.33 -21.25
C GLY A 408 -3.02 -8.72 -21.66
N SER A 409 -2.23 -9.40 -22.48
CA SER A 409 -2.51 -10.80 -22.84
C SER A 409 -1.21 -11.54 -23.22
N ILE A 410 -1.25 -12.85 -23.08
CA ILE A 410 -0.14 -13.74 -23.42
C ILE A 410 -0.46 -14.42 -24.76
N PHE A 411 0.55 -14.53 -25.61
CA PHE A 411 0.51 -15.31 -26.83
C PHE A 411 1.89 -15.93 -27.07
N GLY A 412 2.00 -16.88 -27.99
CA GLY A 412 3.30 -17.48 -28.34
C GLY A 412 4.02 -18.15 -27.16
N LEU A 413 3.29 -18.68 -26.16
CA LEU A 413 3.87 -19.52 -25.10
C LEU A 413 4.34 -20.82 -25.70
N ALA A 414 5.64 -21.15 -25.54
CA ALA A 414 6.22 -22.36 -26.09
C ALA A 414 7.29 -22.96 -25.17
N GLY A 415 7.45 -24.29 -25.31
CA GLY A 415 8.39 -25.13 -24.56
C GLY A 415 7.72 -25.91 -23.45
N ALA A 416 8.09 -27.17 -23.28
CA ALA A 416 7.49 -28.06 -22.27
C ALA A 416 7.66 -27.53 -20.85
N GLY A 417 6.58 -27.53 -20.08
CA GLY A 417 6.58 -27.05 -18.69
C GLY A 417 6.72 -25.53 -18.51
N ALA A 418 6.69 -24.75 -19.59
CA ALA A 418 6.65 -23.29 -19.49
C ALA A 418 5.24 -22.81 -19.10
N ALA A 419 5.18 -21.81 -18.24
CA ALA A 419 3.97 -21.07 -17.88
C ALA A 419 4.27 -19.58 -17.93
N ALA A 420 3.26 -18.76 -18.20
CA ALA A 420 3.45 -17.31 -18.24
C ALA A 420 2.26 -16.58 -17.62
N SER A 421 2.52 -15.40 -17.09
CA SER A 421 1.51 -14.46 -16.61
C SER A 421 1.88 -13.03 -16.99
N ILE A 422 0.89 -12.15 -17.00
CA ILE A 422 1.07 -10.72 -17.23
C ILE A 422 0.22 -9.96 -16.21
N GLU A 423 0.82 -8.97 -15.56
CA GLU A 423 0.17 -8.12 -14.58
C GLU A 423 0.11 -6.70 -15.14
N ALA A 424 -1.11 -6.19 -15.35
CA ALA A 424 -1.29 -4.79 -15.72
C ALA A 424 -1.10 -3.89 -14.51
N LEU A 425 -0.27 -2.84 -14.67
CA LEU A 425 -0.01 -1.84 -13.65
C LEU A 425 -0.49 -0.46 -14.12
N ALA A 426 -0.55 0.49 -13.19
CA ALA A 426 -0.87 1.87 -13.50
C ALA A 426 0.16 2.49 -14.47
N GLY A 427 -0.25 3.54 -15.20
CA GLY A 427 0.62 4.25 -16.12
C GLY A 427 0.96 3.50 -17.42
N GLY A 428 0.21 2.44 -17.74
CA GLY A 428 0.41 1.64 -18.97
C GLY A 428 1.60 0.68 -18.88
N TRP A 429 2.09 0.39 -17.68
CA TRP A 429 3.10 -0.60 -17.42
C TRP A 429 2.49 -1.99 -17.27
N TYR A 430 3.26 -3.01 -17.63
CA TYR A 430 2.93 -4.41 -17.42
C TYR A 430 4.15 -5.13 -16.86
N ARG A 431 3.95 -6.01 -15.89
CA ARG A 431 4.95 -7.01 -15.52
C ARG A 431 4.72 -8.26 -16.32
N CYS A 432 5.65 -8.61 -17.18
CA CYS A 432 5.66 -9.81 -18.01
C CYS A 432 6.46 -10.90 -17.31
N ILE A 433 5.92 -12.11 -17.15
CA ILE A 433 6.51 -13.17 -16.34
C ILE A 433 6.50 -14.46 -17.13
N LEU A 434 7.66 -15.15 -17.15
CA LEU A 434 7.83 -16.48 -17.72
C LEU A 434 8.42 -17.41 -16.67
N ASN A 435 7.68 -18.43 -16.30
CA ASN A 435 8.12 -19.52 -15.44
C ASN A 435 8.58 -20.70 -16.30
N VAL A 436 9.71 -21.28 -15.98
CA VAL A 436 10.24 -22.43 -16.72
C VAL A 436 10.58 -23.59 -15.78
N PRO A 437 10.54 -24.84 -16.27
CA PRO A 437 10.97 -26.00 -15.49
C PRO A 437 12.46 -25.90 -15.15
N ALA A 438 12.95 -26.86 -14.37
CA ALA A 438 14.34 -26.87 -13.95
C ALA A 438 15.29 -26.71 -15.15
N THR A 439 16.15 -25.68 -15.04
CA THR A 439 17.23 -25.42 -15.99
C THR A 439 18.46 -26.27 -15.66
N LEU A 440 19.43 -26.29 -16.55
CA LEU A 440 20.79 -26.73 -16.25
C LEU A 440 21.53 -25.63 -15.46
N ALA A 441 22.55 -25.98 -14.71
CA ALA A 441 23.50 -25.03 -14.15
C ALA A 441 24.44 -24.54 -15.26
N VAL A 442 24.05 -23.48 -15.94
CA VAL A 442 24.70 -23.01 -17.17
C VAL A 442 24.58 -21.50 -17.33
N ALA A 443 25.55 -20.89 -17.98
CA ALA A 443 25.42 -19.52 -18.49
C ALA A 443 24.51 -19.50 -19.73
N ALA A 444 23.39 -18.81 -19.62
CA ALA A 444 22.38 -18.73 -20.68
C ALA A 444 22.15 -17.28 -21.11
N ASN A 445 21.98 -17.07 -22.40
CA ASN A 445 21.73 -15.75 -22.96
C ASN A 445 20.21 -15.47 -22.96
N ILE A 446 19.75 -14.74 -21.98
CA ILE A 446 18.33 -14.38 -21.80
C ILE A 446 18.00 -13.18 -22.66
N GLN A 447 16.95 -13.28 -23.46
CA GLN A 447 16.57 -12.25 -24.43
C GLN A 447 15.21 -11.64 -24.12
N TYR A 448 15.13 -10.34 -24.29
CA TYR A 448 13.90 -9.53 -24.18
C TYR A 448 13.69 -8.85 -25.53
N GLY A 449 12.71 -9.33 -26.29
CA GLY A 449 12.54 -8.99 -27.69
C GLY A 449 11.29 -8.15 -27.99
N MET A 450 11.30 -7.54 -29.17
CA MET A 450 10.13 -6.87 -29.76
C MET A 450 9.50 -7.76 -30.83
N LEU A 451 8.18 -7.62 -30.99
CA LEU A 451 7.42 -8.31 -32.04
C LEU A 451 6.53 -7.34 -32.82
N VAL A 452 6.27 -7.67 -34.06
CA VAL A 452 5.31 -6.98 -34.93
C VAL A 452 4.30 -8.01 -35.44
N ALA A 453 3.01 -7.77 -35.21
CA ALA A 453 1.93 -8.65 -35.61
C ALA A 453 2.17 -10.13 -35.20
N ASN A 454 2.60 -10.34 -33.96
CA ASN A 454 2.93 -11.62 -33.34
C ASN A 454 4.16 -12.33 -33.96
N ASN A 455 4.96 -11.65 -34.80
CA ASN A 455 6.15 -12.18 -35.39
C ASN A 455 7.42 -11.54 -34.81
N PRO A 456 8.37 -12.32 -34.26
CA PRO A 456 9.65 -11.78 -33.79
C PRO A 456 10.63 -11.46 -34.94
N VAL A 457 10.39 -11.99 -36.15
CA VAL A 457 11.25 -11.76 -37.31
C VAL A 457 10.56 -10.80 -38.28
N TYR A 458 11.07 -9.59 -38.35
CA TYR A 458 10.50 -8.52 -39.19
C TYR A 458 11.58 -7.54 -39.66
N THR A 459 11.23 -6.63 -40.55
CA THR A 459 12.12 -5.52 -40.92
C THR A 459 11.85 -4.35 -40.03
N GLY A 460 12.85 -3.94 -39.26
CA GLY A 460 12.75 -2.78 -38.38
C GLY A 460 12.80 -1.45 -39.15
N ASN A 461 12.39 -0.36 -38.52
CA ASN A 461 12.33 0.97 -39.15
C ASN A 461 13.36 1.97 -38.54
N GLY A 462 14.14 1.53 -37.55
CA GLY A 462 15.20 2.34 -36.91
C GLY A 462 14.73 3.34 -35.89
N THR A 463 13.43 3.43 -35.60
CA THR A 463 12.86 4.45 -34.70
C THR A 463 11.82 3.91 -33.70
N SER A 464 11.13 2.84 -34.08
CA SER A 464 10.09 2.24 -33.24
C SER A 464 10.69 1.40 -32.13
N GLY A 465 10.00 1.38 -30.98
CA GLY A 465 10.46 0.62 -29.83
C GLY A 465 9.39 0.48 -28.74
N LEU A 466 9.82 0.02 -27.57
CA LEU A 466 9.04 -0.05 -26.36
C LEU A 466 9.93 0.24 -25.13
N PHE A 467 9.32 0.54 -23.99
CA PHE A 467 10.06 0.81 -22.77
C PHE A 467 10.21 -0.47 -21.95
N LEU A 468 11.39 -0.67 -21.38
CA LEU A 468 11.76 -1.76 -20.50
C LEU A 468 12.35 -1.24 -19.19
N TRP A 469 12.11 -1.98 -18.10
CA TRP A 469 12.64 -1.67 -16.78
C TRP A 469 12.55 -2.89 -15.86
N GLY A 470 13.42 -2.98 -14.85
CA GLY A 470 13.26 -3.89 -13.72
C GLY A 470 13.27 -5.37 -14.09
N ALA A 471 14.22 -5.78 -14.93
CA ALA A 471 14.39 -7.19 -15.27
C ALA A 471 14.85 -8.01 -14.06
N GLN A 472 14.30 -9.23 -13.91
CA GLN A 472 14.58 -10.10 -12.77
C GLN A 472 14.60 -11.56 -13.18
N VAL A 473 15.58 -12.30 -12.65
CA VAL A 473 15.70 -13.76 -12.79
C VAL A 473 15.90 -14.36 -11.41
N GLU A 474 15.00 -15.28 -11.03
CA GLU A 474 14.95 -15.90 -9.71
C GLU A 474 14.94 -17.42 -9.84
N ALA A 475 15.74 -18.10 -9.01
CA ALA A 475 15.72 -19.57 -8.86
C ALA A 475 14.50 -20.01 -8.04
N ALA A 476 13.30 -19.86 -8.59
CA ALA A 476 12.04 -20.16 -7.94
C ALA A 476 10.94 -20.46 -8.96
N ALA A 477 9.91 -21.18 -8.55
CA ALA A 477 8.75 -21.50 -9.39
C ALA A 477 7.85 -20.29 -9.68
N THR A 478 8.04 -19.20 -8.92
CA THR A 478 7.19 -18.00 -8.97
C THR A 478 8.02 -16.76 -8.73
N HIS A 479 7.58 -15.64 -9.30
CA HIS A 479 8.22 -14.35 -9.07
C HIS A 479 7.95 -13.81 -7.64
N SER A 480 8.89 -13.05 -7.11
CA SER A 480 8.70 -12.23 -5.92
C SER A 480 8.53 -10.74 -6.30
N SER A 481 8.37 -9.88 -5.31
CA SER A 481 8.46 -8.43 -5.53
C SER A 481 9.81 -8.06 -6.14
N TYR A 482 9.84 -6.93 -6.86
CA TYR A 482 11.05 -6.51 -7.58
C TYR A 482 12.26 -6.34 -6.65
N ILE A 483 13.42 -6.82 -7.12
CA ILE A 483 14.72 -6.75 -6.44
C ILE A 483 15.70 -6.04 -7.37
N THR A 484 16.07 -4.82 -7.00
CA THR A 484 17.04 -4.02 -7.76
C THR A 484 18.43 -4.64 -7.69
N THR A 485 19.10 -4.73 -8.84
CA THR A 485 20.51 -5.10 -8.96
C THR A 485 21.29 -4.00 -9.67
N THR A 486 22.59 -3.97 -9.38
CA THR A 486 23.57 -3.10 -10.05
C THR A 486 24.65 -3.99 -10.70
N THR A 487 25.92 -3.78 -10.39
CA THR A 487 27.05 -4.61 -10.89
C THR A 487 27.15 -5.99 -10.22
N VAL A 488 26.34 -6.24 -9.20
CA VAL A 488 26.27 -7.49 -8.45
C VAL A 488 24.83 -7.97 -8.31
N THR A 489 24.65 -9.26 -8.11
CA THR A 489 23.35 -9.86 -7.75
C THR A 489 22.88 -9.32 -6.41
N ALA A 490 21.57 -9.28 -6.21
CA ALA A 490 20.97 -8.80 -4.96
C ALA A 490 20.01 -9.81 -4.36
N THR A 491 20.09 -9.99 -3.05
CA THR A 491 19.17 -10.83 -2.29
C THR A 491 18.26 -9.96 -1.43
N ARG A 492 16.96 -10.08 -1.62
CA ARG A 492 15.96 -9.58 -0.68
C ARG A 492 15.76 -10.61 0.42
N GLN A 493 16.00 -10.20 1.65
CA GLN A 493 15.77 -11.03 2.82
C GLN A 493 14.29 -11.28 3.06
N ALA A 494 13.94 -12.35 3.75
CA ALA A 494 12.58 -12.66 4.14
C ALA A 494 11.99 -11.58 5.07
N ASP A 495 10.68 -11.38 4.97
CA ASP A 495 9.95 -10.48 5.86
C ASP A 495 9.58 -11.21 7.16
N VAL A 496 9.95 -10.64 8.30
CA VAL A 496 9.58 -11.14 9.62
C VAL A 496 8.99 -10.01 10.46
N ALA A 497 7.71 -10.10 10.72
CA ALA A 497 7.00 -9.20 11.62
C ALA A 497 6.71 -9.93 12.94
N ASN A 498 7.08 -9.32 14.07
CA ASN A 498 7.07 -9.95 15.38
C ASN A 498 6.52 -9.00 16.46
N VAL A 499 5.80 -9.58 17.44
CA VAL A 499 5.44 -8.93 18.71
C VAL A 499 5.99 -9.81 19.83
N SER A 500 7.02 -9.35 20.54
CA SER A 500 7.57 -10.09 21.68
C SER A 500 6.76 -9.84 22.96
N SER A 501 6.72 -10.85 23.84
CA SER A 501 6.00 -10.78 25.12
C SER A 501 4.54 -10.34 24.99
N PRO A 502 3.71 -11.05 24.21
CA PRO A 502 2.33 -10.61 23.91
C PRO A 502 1.37 -10.65 25.10
N GLY A 503 1.76 -11.24 26.23
CA GLY A 503 0.93 -11.31 27.43
C GLY A 503 -0.31 -12.21 27.28
N VAL A 504 -0.22 -13.25 26.48
CA VAL A 504 -1.31 -14.23 26.25
C VAL A 504 -0.94 -15.62 26.80
N ALA A 505 -1.93 -16.39 27.16
CA ALA A 505 -1.76 -17.76 27.65
C ALA A 505 -2.95 -18.63 27.21
N TYR A 506 -2.72 -19.93 27.12
CA TYR A 506 -3.80 -20.88 26.80
C TYR A 506 -4.87 -20.93 27.90
N PRO A 507 -6.14 -21.14 27.53
CA PRO A 507 -6.65 -21.44 26.20
C PRO A 507 -6.65 -20.23 25.27
N LEU A 508 -6.29 -20.45 24.00
CA LEU A 508 -6.24 -19.41 22.97
C LEU A 508 -7.08 -19.78 21.75
N SER A 509 -7.57 -18.76 21.08
CA SER A 509 -8.01 -18.88 19.69
C SER A 509 -7.31 -17.85 18.84
N LEU A 510 -6.92 -18.24 17.63
CA LEU A 510 -6.29 -17.41 16.62
C LEU A 510 -7.24 -17.23 15.44
N PHE A 511 -7.15 -16.08 14.80
CA PHE A 511 -7.82 -15.79 13.54
C PHE A 511 -6.85 -15.07 12.62
N VAL A 512 -6.85 -15.43 11.33
CA VAL A 512 -6.13 -14.70 10.29
C VAL A 512 -7.00 -14.58 9.04
N GLU A 513 -7.00 -13.40 8.45
CA GLU A 513 -7.50 -13.09 7.11
C GLU A 513 -6.30 -12.74 6.25
N PHE A 514 -6.12 -13.45 5.16
CA PHE A 514 -4.97 -13.28 4.28
C PHE A 514 -5.34 -13.47 2.81
N THR A 515 -4.43 -13.08 1.92
CA THR A 515 -4.49 -13.35 0.50
C THR A 515 -3.18 -14.02 0.09
N ARG A 516 -3.25 -15.21 -0.48
CA ARG A 516 -2.11 -15.90 -1.06
C ARG A 516 -1.79 -15.26 -2.41
N ALA A 517 -0.63 -14.65 -2.56
CA ALA A 517 -0.26 -13.97 -3.80
C ALA A 517 0.32 -14.94 -4.84
N VAL A 518 0.98 -16.00 -4.38
CA VAL A 518 1.73 -16.94 -5.22
C VAL A 518 1.65 -18.33 -4.62
N ASP A 519 1.58 -19.35 -5.46
CA ASP A 519 1.78 -20.74 -5.07
C ASP A 519 3.29 -21.04 -5.10
N THR A 520 3.89 -21.21 -3.94
CA THR A 520 5.34 -21.47 -3.84
C THR A 520 5.72 -22.91 -4.22
N GLY A 521 4.77 -23.84 -4.14
CA GLY A 521 5.03 -25.27 -4.32
C GLY A 521 5.99 -25.87 -3.25
N LEU A 522 6.37 -25.10 -2.22
CA LEU A 522 7.43 -25.46 -1.27
C LEU A 522 6.93 -26.07 0.06
N GLY A 523 5.67 -26.49 0.14
CA GLY A 523 5.12 -27.08 1.36
C GLY A 523 4.25 -26.14 2.17
N ALA A 524 4.42 -26.05 3.50
CA ALA A 524 3.55 -25.24 4.35
C ALA A 524 3.93 -23.76 4.30
N GLU A 525 2.91 -22.87 4.13
CA GLU A 525 3.05 -21.42 4.20
C GLU A 525 2.41 -20.89 5.48
N CYS A 526 3.19 -20.25 6.36
CA CYS A 526 2.70 -19.73 7.63
C CYS A 526 2.31 -18.25 7.51
N TYR A 527 1.08 -17.90 7.90
CA TYR A 527 0.60 -16.52 7.90
C TYR A 527 0.46 -15.93 9.29
N PHE A 528 0.21 -16.77 10.32
CA PHE A 528 0.05 -16.31 11.68
C PHE A 528 0.47 -17.39 12.67
N ASN A 529 1.40 -17.07 13.55
CA ASN A 529 1.98 -17.99 14.52
C ASN A 529 2.11 -17.34 15.90
N VAL A 530 1.85 -18.09 16.96
CA VAL A 530 2.25 -17.77 18.32
C VAL A 530 3.26 -18.82 18.78
N ASP A 531 4.38 -18.38 19.33
CA ASP A 531 5.58 -19.18 19.55
C ASP A 531 6.12 -18.99 20.97
N ALA A 532 6.61 -20.07 21.57
CA ALA A 532 7.30 -20.06 22.87
C ALA A 532 8.67 -20.77 22.78
N GLY A 533 9.39 -20.57 21.67
CA GLY A 533 10.76 -21.09 21.49
C GLY A 533 10.89 -22.23 20.49
N GLY A 534 10.00 -22.33 19.49
CA GLY A 534 10.12 -23.26 18.36
C GLY A 534 9.58 -24.67 18.61
N ASN A 535 9.74 -25.22 19.81
CA ASN A 535 9.17 -26.51 20.20
C ASN A 535 7.73 -26.42 20.73
N ASP A 536 7.31 -25.22 21.11
CA ASP A 536 5.98 -24.91 21.59
C ASP A 536 5.39 -23.80 20.73
N ARG A 537 4.43 -24.13 19.86
CA ARG A 537 3.84 -23.19 18.92
C ARG A 537 2.41 -23.55 18.55
N PHE A 538 1.66 -22.53 18.12
CA PHE A 538 0.34 -22.69 17.54
C PHE A 538 0.21 -21.76 16.35
N ARG A 539 -0.07 -22.32 15.15
CA ARG A 539 -0.07 -21.56 13.89
C ARG A 539 -1.29 -21.81 13.03
N LEU A 540 -1.59 -20.80 12.20
CA LEU A 540 -2.53 -20.85 11.08
C LEU A 540 -1.73 -20.76 9.79
N ASN A 541 -1.86 -21.75 8.91
CA ASN A 541 -1.02 -21.94 7.73
C ASN A 541 -1.78 -22.53 6.54
N ILE A 542 -1.14 -22.57 5.39
CA ILE A 542 -1.49 -23.42 4.25
C ILE A 542 -0.59 -24.66 4.33
N ASN A 543 -1.13 -25.84 4.10
CA ASN A 543 -0.34 -27.07 4.04
C ASN A 543 0.21 -27.36 2.62
N SER A 544 0.99 -28.42 2.46
CA SER A 544 1.58 -28.83 1.19
C SER A 544 0.56 -29.31 0.12
N SER A 545 -0.72 -29.38 0.46
CA SER A 545 -1.84 -29.65 -0.46
C SER A 545 -2.67 -28.41 -0.74
N ASP A 546 -2.13 -27.21 -0.48
CA ASP A 546 -2.76 -25.90 -0.64
C ASP A 546 -4.03 -25.69 0.18
N GLN A 547 -4.23 -26.45 1.23
CA GLN A 547 -5.41 -26.36 2.09
C GLN A 547 -5.14 -25.49 3.30
N GLY A 548 -6.15 -24.78 3.77
CA GLY A 548 -6.08 -24.08 5.05
C GLY A 548 -5.91 -25.06 6.20
N ALA A 549 -4.89 -24.86 7.01
CA ALA A 549 -4.49 -25.78 8.08
C ALA A 549 -4.19 -25.04 9.38
N SER A 550 -4.22 -25.77 10.46
CA SER A 550 -3.77 -25.34 11.79
C SER A 550 -2.94 -26.42 12.43
N PHE A 551 -1.96 -25.99 13.22
CA PHE A 551 -0.97 -26.91 13.80
C PHE A 551 -0.53 -26.40 15.17
N ALA A 552 -0.44 -27.31 16.17
CA ALA A 552 0.09 -27.00 17.48
C ALA A 552 1.10 -28.06 17.96
N ASN A 553 2.22 -27.62 18.51
CA ASN A 553 3.23 -28.44 19.17
C ASN A 553 3.34 -28.08 20.65
N ALA A 554 3.55 -29.08 21.50
CA ALA A 554 3.97 -28.91 22.87
C ALA A 554 5.24 -29.76 23.13
N GLY A 555 6.32 -29.14 23.62
CA GLY A 555 7.61 -29.80 23.85
C GLY A 555 8.19 -30.47 22.59
N GLY A 556 7.98 -29.94 21.42
CA GLY A 556 8.43 -30.50 20.14
C GLY A 556 7.56 -31.64 19.57
N VAL A 557 6.51 -32.06 20.30
CA VAL A 557 5.57 -33.11 19.84
C VAL A 557 4.31 -32.45 19.26
N THR A 558 3.88 -32.94 18.10
CA THR A 558 2.61 -32.51 17.50
C THR A 558 1.45 -32.93 18.37
N GLN A 559 0.68 -31.98 18.84
CA GLN A 559 -0.51 -32.17 19.67
C GLN A 559 -1.78 -31.99 18.86
N PHE A 560 -1.75 -31.16 17.83
CA PHE A 560 -2.89 -30.86 16.97
C PHE A 560 -2.41 -30.61 15.55
N SER A 561 -3.06 -31.24 14.59
CA SER A 561 -2.84 -31.00 13.17
C SER A 561 -4.15 -31.26 12.45
N ASP A 562 -4.74 -30.20 11.90
CA ASP A 562 -6.04 -30.25 11.24
C ASP A 562 -6.06 -29.39 9.99
N GLN A 563 -6.97 -29.70 9.06
CA GLN A 563 -7.13 -28.99 7.80
C GLN A 563 -8.59 -28.98 7.35
N VAL A 564 -8.97 -27.97 6.61
CA VAL A 564 -10.27 -27.92 5.93
C VAL A 564 -10.05 -28.10 4.44
N ALA A 565 -10.71 -29.09 3.86
CA ALA A 565 -10.57 -29.51 2.47
C ALA A 565 -10.82 -28.36 1.46
N GLY A 566 -10.21 -28.49 0.29
CA GLY A 566 -10.26 -27.54 -0.83
C GLY A 566 -9.05 -26.61 -0.88
N ALA A 567 -8.43 -26.51 -2.04
CA ALA A 567 -7.28 -25.63 -2.25
C ALA A 567 -7.63 -24.15 -2.08
N ILE A 568 -6.67 -23.38 -1.57
CA ILE A 568 -6.78 -21.92 -1.46
C ILE A 568 -6.34 -21.31 -2.78
N ALA A 569 -7.28 -20.64 -3.46
CA ALA A 569 -6.98 -19.97 -4.73
C ALA A 569 -6.10 -18.73 -4.50
N LEU A 570 -5.27 -18.44 -5.48
CA LEU A 570 -4.45 -17.22 -5.52
C LEU A 570 -5.34 -15.97 -5.56
N ASP A 571 -4.84 -14.88 -5.00
CA ASP A 571 -5.49 -13.56 -4.95
C ASP A 571 -6.92 -13.56 -4.34
N THR A 572 -7.27 -14.62 -3.62
CA THR A 572 -8.56 -14.75 -2.95
C THR A 572 -8.41 -14.53 -1.45
N VAL A 573 -9.29 -13.70 -0.88
CA VAL A 573 -9.32 -13.48 0.56
C VAL A 573 -9.77 -14.75 1.27
N THR A 574 -8.92 -15.27 2.13
CA THR A 574 -9.15 -16.48 2.92
C THR A 574 -9.13 -16.15 4.40
N LYS A 575 -10.04 -16.74 5.14
CA LYS A 575 -10.15 -16.63 6.60
C LYS A 575 -9.97 -17.99 7.24
N ILE A 576 -9.06 -18.09 8.21
CA ILE A 576 -8.83 -19.28 9.03
C ILE A 576 -8.88 -18.87 10.50
N ALA A 577 -9.51 -19.69 11.32
CA ALA A 577 -9.46 -19.57 12.77
C ALA A 577 -9.26 -20.95 13.38
N ALA A 578 -8.62 -21.01 14.55
CA ALA A 578 -8.53 -22.24 15.32
C ALA A 578 -8.47 -21.93 16.82
N ARG A 579 -8.92 -22.87 17.63
CA ARG A 579 -8.75 -22.87 19.09
C ARG A 579 -7.82 -23.99 19.54
N VAL A 580 -7.10 -23.74 20.62
CA VAL A 580 -6.32 -24.75 21.36
C VAL A 580 -6.55 -24.54 22.85
N ALA A 581 -7.08 -25.57 23.47
CA ALA A 581 -7.26 -25.72 24.91
C ALA A 581 -6.88 -27.16 25.33
N ALA A 582 -6.75 -27.43 26.61
CA ALA A 582 -6.51 -28.81 27.09
C ALA A 582 -7.63 -29.74 26.65
N ASN A 583 -7.31 -30.80 25.93
CA ASN A 583 -8.24 -31.76 25.36
C ASN A 583 -9.33 -31.15 24.45
N ASP A 584 -9.05 -30.00 23.83
CA ASP A 584 -10.00 -29.36 22.93
C ASP A 584 -9.28 -28.46 21.91
N ALA A 585 -9.07 -28.99 20.72
CA ALA A 585 -8.58 -28.20 19.59
C ALA A 585 -9.44 -28.43 18.35
N ARG A 586 -9.66 -27.34 17.59
CA ARG A 586 -10.42 -27.39 16.36
C ARG A 586 -10.15 -26.16 15.51
N MET A 587 -10.19 -26.31 14.20
CA MET A 587 -10.10 -25.21 13.28
C MET A 587 -11.40 -24.98 12.49
N ALA A 588 -11.46 -23.82 11.80
CA ALA A 588 -12.49 -23.52 10.82
C ALA A 588 -11.88 -22.70 9.66
N ARG A 589 -12.43 -22.87 8.47
CA ARG A 589 -12.13 -22.07 7.26
C ARG A 589 -13.41 -21.85 6.46
N GLY A 590 -13.70 -20.58 6.09
CA GLY A 590 -14.87 -20.27 5.28
C GLY A 590 -16.18 -20.79 5.88
N GLY A 591 -16.35 -20.74 7.21
CA GLY A 591 -17.50 -21.26 7.92
C GLY A 591 -17.55 -22.80 8.08
N THR A 592 -16.59 -23.54 7.53
CA THR A 592 -16.52 -25.02 7.66
C THR A 592 -15.57 -25.39 8.79
N LEU A 593 -16.02 -26.28 9.68
CA LEU A 593 -15.21 -26.83 10.77
C LEU A 593 -14.35 -27.99 10.29
N GLY A 594 -13.14 -28.07 10.82
CA GLY A 594 -12.29 -29.24 10.75
C GLY A 594 -12.65 -30.28 11.81
N THR A 595 -11.75 -31.22 12.03
CA THR A 595 -11.91 -32.33 12.99
C THR A 595 -11.67 -31.85 14.42
N LEU A 596 -12.50 -32.27 15.36
CA LEU A 596 -12.27 -32.02 16.78
C LEU A 596 -11.18 -32.97 17.31
N ASP A 597 -10.14 -32.40 17.95
CA ASP A 597 -9.18 -33.17 18.72
C ASP A 597 -9.41 -32.95 20.22
N ASN A 598 -9.72 -34.01 20.93
CA ASN A 598 -10.01 -34.01 22.36
C ASN A 598 -8.88 -34.63 23.22
N THR A 599 -7.66 -34.71 22.67
CA THR A 599 -6.47 -35.31 23.33
C THR A 599 -5.29 -34.34 23.47
N VAL A 600 -5.53 -33.05 23.24
CA VAL A 600 -4.50 -32.02 23.10
C VAL A 600 -3.85 -31.64 24.44
N THR A 601 -2.53 -31.69 24.51
CA THR A 601 -1.72 -30.99 25.51
C THR A 601 -1.42 -29.58 24.99
N VAL A 602 -1.74 -28.54 25.76
CA VAL A 602 -1.48 -27.16 25.37
C VAL A 602 0.01 -26.86 25.32
N PRO A 603 0.49 -26.08 24.33
CA PRO A 603 1.86 -25.58 24.30
C PRO A 603 2.18 -24.67 25.50
N ALA A 604 3.46 -24.37 25.74
CA ALA A 604 3.87 -23.35 26.68
C ALA A 604 3.28 -21.97 26.29
N ALA A 605 3.15 -21.08 27.28
CA ALA A 605 2.60 -19.73 27.03
C ALA A 605 3.46 -18.98 25.99
N PRO A 606 2.85 -18.36 24.97
CA PRO A 606 3.58 -17.71 23.90
C PRO A 606 4.47 -16.57 24.39
N THR A 607 5.71 -16.53 23.92
CA THR A 607 6.67 -15.45 24.13
C THR A 607 6.75 -14.52 22.93
N ALA A 608 6.24 -14.94 21.77
CA ALA A 608 6.17 -14.15 20.56
C ALA A 608 4.91 -14.42 19.73
N ILE A 609 4.52 -13.42 18.97
CA ILE A 609 3.58 -13.52 17.85
C ILE A 609 4.37 -13.22 16.59
N VAL A 610 4.22 -14.04 15.55
CA VAL A 610 4.93 -13.88 14.28
C VAL A 610 3.94 -13.89 13.12
N PHE A 611 4.09 -12.90 12.23
CA PHE A 611 3.31 -12.80 11.00
C PHE A 611 4.17 -13.17 9.81
N GLY A 612 3.65 -14.03 8.93
CA GLY A 612 4.28 -14.41 7.68
C GLY A 612 5.40 -15.44 7.80
N ALA A 613 5.68 -15.96 9.00
CA ALA A 613 6.71 -16.96 9.21
C ALA A 613 6.45 -17.83 10.43
N ASP A 614 7.16 -18.96 10.53
CA ASP A 614 7.32 -19.73 11.77
C ASP A 614 8.80 -20.07 12.03
N ALA A 615 9.10 -20.56 13.21
CA ALA A 615 10.45 -20.99 13.60
C ALA A 615 10.97 -22.21 12.79
N GLY A 616 10.12 -22.88 12.01
CA GLY A 616 10.48 -23.99 11.12
C GLY A 616 10.89 -23.57 9.73
N GLY A 617 10.96 -22.25 9.43
CA GLY A 617 11.32 -21.73 8.12
C GLY A 617 10.18 -21.81 7.11
N ASN A 618 8.93 -21.95 7.54
CA ASN A 618 7.77 -21.86 6.66
C ASN A 618 7.36 -20.40 6.54
N PHE A 619 7.59 -19.83 5.38
CA PHE A 619 7.23 -18.43 5.11
C PHE A 619 5.91 -18.38 4.34
N GLY A 620 5.04 -17.42 4.70
CA GLY A 620 3.91 -17.03 3.90
C GLY A 620 4.36 -16.27 2.66
N PHE A 621 3.61 -16.36 1.58
CA PHE A 621 3.87 -15.59 0.37
C PHE A 621 2.58 -14.89 -0.09
N GLY A 622 2.41 -13.66 0.41
CA GLY A 622 1.19 -12.89 0.16
C GLY A 622 0.94 -11.82 1.20
N TYR A 623 -0.32 -11.53 1.43
CA TYR A 623 -0.73 -10.42 2.28
C TYR A 623 -1.46 -10.90 3.51
N VAL A 624 -0.94 -10.62 4.70
CA VAL A 624 -1.71 -10.71 5.95
C VAL A 624 -2.58 -9.46 6.02
N ARG A 625 -3.89 -9.64 5.98
CA ARG A 625 -4.87 -8.55 5.99
C ARG A 625 -5.30 -8.16 7.39
N ARG A 626 -5.73 -9.15 8.16
CA ARG A 626 -6.18 -9.00 9.54
C ARG A 626 -5.74 -10.20 10.36
N ALA A 627 -5.46 -9.97 11.63
CA ALA A 627 -5.19 -11.03 12.59
C ALA A 627 -5.81 -10.71 13.94
N ALA A 628 -6.23 -11.73 14.67
CA ALA A 628 -6.79 -11.57 16.01
C ALA A 628 -6.39 -12.71 16.94
N ILE A 629 -6.27 -12.40 18.23
CA ILE A 629 -6.10 -13.34 19.32
C ILE A 629 -7.24 -13.17 20.31
N PHE A 630 -7.79 -14.28 20.74
CA PHE A 630 -8.81 -14.37 21.80
C PHE A 630 -8.22 -15.18 22.96
N ASN A 631 -8.22 -14.63 24.17
CA ASN A 631 -7.78 -15.32 25.41
C ASN A 631 -8.81 -16.32 25.90
N THR A 632 -9.47 -17.02 24.99
CA THR A 632 -10.50 -18.02 25.25
C THR A 632 -10.49 -19.05 24.11
N ALA A 633 -10.91 -20.27 24.40
CA ALA A 633 -11.26 -21.24 23.38
C ALA A 633 -12.65 -20.86 22.80
N LEU A 634 -12.69 -20.37 21.57
CA LEU A 634 -13.94 -20.05 20.89
C LEU A 634 -14.74 -21.33 20.60
N ILE A 635 -16.03 -21.30 20.87
CA ILE A 635 -16.93 -22.43 20.54
C ILE A 635 -17.07 -22.59 19.02
N ASP A 636 -17.48 -23.77 18.56
CA ASP A 636 -17.62 -24.13 17.13
C ASP A 636 -18.41 -23.11 16.32
N ALA A 637 -19.59 -22.74 16.81
CA ALA A 637 -20.43 -21.75 16.13
C ALA A 637 -19.74 -20.38 15.97
N THR A 638 -18.84 -20.05 16.89
CA THR A 638 -18.05 -18.80 16.81
C THR A 638 -16.90 -18.93 15.82
N LEU A 639 -16.18 -20.06 15.82
CA LEU A 639 -15.15 -20.34 14.81
C LEU A 639 -15.72 -20.28 13.39
N GLN A 640 -16.89 -20.91 13.16
CA GLN A 640 -17.60 -20.83 11.89
C GLN A 640 -17.95 -19.39 11.52
N ARG A 641 -18.50 -18.62 12.45
CA ARG A 641 -18.94 -17.24 12.22
C ARG A 641 -17.81 -16.28 11.90
N VAL A 642 -16.67 -16.35 12.58
CA VAL A 642 -15.52 -15.45 12.30
C VAL A 642 -14.83 -15.77 10.97
N THR A 643 -14.95 -17.01 10.48
CA THR A 643 -14.34 -17.44 9.21
C THR A 643 -15.29 -17.38 8.01
N ALA A 644 -16.59 -17.20 8.22
CA ALA A 644 -17.60 -17.03 7.17
C ALA A 644 -17.42 -15.76 6.32
#